data_b4482e433d853db9b60564adbe349c56
#
_entry.id   b4482e433d853db9b60564adbe349c56
#
_cell.length_a   1.000
_cell.length_b   1.000
_cell.length_c   1.000
_cell.angle_alpha   90.00
_cell.angle_beta   90.00
_cell.angle_gamma   90.00
#
_symmetry.space_group_name_H-M   'P 1'
#
loop_
_entity.id
_entity.type
_entity.pdbx_description
1 polymer ?
#
loop_
_entity_poly.entity_id
_entity_poly.type
_entity_poly.pdbx_seq_one_letter_code
_entity_poly.pdbx_strand_id
1 'polypeptide(L)'
;MINEIGFNGLTCSPSDYDCSDGELATCYNLIPEDNALKPVYAPAVVGNIKLHDKQVIEYCHKGNVNGDVYKHYIIHDKSGDGTWWWCDVDGETLNEIVLDSFKVNSVCAMGNILCFIGESGTYYALWKDNTYRTFKKEDFLFNTKISKAPDADTPLSTFVAKYKKDEFLAMYDEHKVSEDLSIGYDFGILKKSSLEKMLGDIDAAVNKRLAEDESLFKYTTFGVCLLRLYDGTYVATSGFFVLQNKLERTLTINKPTLTWNGPSCQMNMTLHKYKLCVSLATDRIKDLVTGFDIYLNLSDSLLDIREYNNGDFDTSTKLPKATYLLDFIYGKRLYEKVDEMPLYKVASFDMDDIGKYVDLKRPIGTEESFNSEMLNALDIGASGGYLYNNRLHLFDYSKIYAIKDNPFVQYDETNAAEEADFIAVHSLANGKKIYCKFKAKAVIPAVFSLCLPNLEFTDFYFKQGDEYHWQRYLYHNSKTYPWSISVSVVGCTFIHQVQFWTTIQKDYEEQLALAEKSDMVVSSSQSSILVSKAENLMVFPAKNSVSVGSSTIRALAANTQPISEGQFGDAPLYAFTDEGVWMLMLDSEGVYQSRQPVNREICTNTTGILQTDDAILYASDRGIIMQQGRSSKCITEALDDYPFDYNTMPHSREILATGEIPSIGVAYRMPIRQYLKEAEMVFDYYNSRLVLFNPNCKYAYIYSLRSGMWGTIPNIFRSRVNIYPQAYAVNTDGRIVDLYNPDAEEYVPYFFCTRPMTLDAANIHKTIFSLIVRGYFQPDVKKCGIALYASNNLFNWVLVSTSATQYLRGIAGTPYKYFRIACIGNLRPEESISGCSIDVQPRWNNKLR
;
A
#
# COMPACT_ATOMS: atom_id res chain seq x y z
N MET A 1 -10.94 67.77 7.12
CA MET A 1 -9.87 67.00 6.51
C MET A 1 -10.54 65.74 5.94
N ILE A 2 -10.35 65.46 4.69
CA ILE A 2 -10.94 64.27 4.06
C ILE A 2 -9.90 63.15 4.11
N ASN A 3 -10.23 62.08 4.79
CA ASN A 3 -9.41 60.87 4.83
C ASN A 3 -10.00 59.86 3.86
N GLU A 4 -9.17 59.32 2.99
CA GLU A 4 -9.52 58.25 2.08
C GLU A 4 -8.95 56.97 2.62
N ILE A 5 -9.84 55.98 2.88
CA ILE A 5 -9.51 54.70 3.47
C ILE A 5 -9.92 53.61 2.50
N GLY A 6 -8.96 52.77 2.11
CA GLY A 6 -9.22 51.49 1.42
C GLY A 6 -9.64 50.44 2.41
N PHE A 7 -10.57 49.55 2.02
CA PHE A 7 -10.93 48.43 2.87
C PHE A 7 -10.02 47.25 2.58
N ASN A 8 -9.45 46.71 3.64
CA ASN A 8 -8.58 45.54 3.63
C ASN A 8 -9.36 44.25 3.95
N GLY A 9 -8.64 43.16 4.26
CA GLY A 9 -9.30 41.92 4.62
C GLY A 9 -9.70 41.83 6.09
N LEU A 10 -10.29 40.69 6.40
CA LEU A 10 -10.60 40.30 7.76
C LEU A 10 -9.32 40.08 8.57
N THR A 11 -9.20 40.75 9.70
CA THR A 11 -8.11 40.56 10.64
C THR A 11 -8.60 40.55 12.09
N CYS A 12 -7.91 39.79 12.94
CA CYS A 12 -8.12 39.76 14.38
C CYS A 12 -6.88 40.21 15.16
N SER A 13 -5.72 40.12 14.54
CA SER A 13 -4.42 40.52 15.07
C SER A 13 -3.79 41.62 14.21
N PRO A 14 -3.04 42.59 14.74
CA PRO A 14 -2.79 42.84 16.16
C PRO A 14 -4.01 43.32 16.94
N SER A 15 -3.83 43.75 18.19
CA SER A 15 -4.93 44.25 19.05
C SER A 15 -5.65 45.43 18.42
N ASP A 16 -6.88 45.71 18.88
CA ASP A 16 -7.69 46.85 18.44
C ASP A 16 -7.04 48.24 18.68
N TYR A 17 -5.96 48.30 19.47
CA TYR A 17 -5.18 49.53 19.66
C TYR A 17 -4.17 49.78 18.56
N ASP A 18 -3.69 48.70 17.91
CA ASP A 18 -2.56 48.74 16.98
C ASP A 18 -2.96 48.37 15.55
N CYS A 19 -4.28 48.17 15.29
CA CYS A 19 -4.76 47.84 13.96
C CYS A 19 -4.71 49.07 13.01
N SER A 20 -4.56 48.83 11.72
CA SER A 20 -4.58 49.86 10.71
C SER A 20 -6.00 50.28 10.33
N ASP A 21 -6.18 51.53 9.99
CA ASP A 21 -7.47 52.06 9.47
C ASP A 21 -7.83 51.29 8.18
N GLY A 22 -9.08 50.81 8.08
CA GLY A 22 -9.57 50.03 6.93
C GLY A 22 -9.52 48.50 7.06
N GLU A 23 -8.86 47.95 8.09
CA GLU A 23 -8.98 46.52 8.40
C GLU A 23 -10.38 46.20 8.84
N LEU A 24 -10.84 44.97 8.51
CA LEU A 24 -12.18 44.50 8.83
C LEU A 24 -12.18 43.55 10.02
N ALA A 25 -13.09 43.78 10.95
CA ALA A 25 -13.41 42.88 12.05
C ALA A 25 -14.41 41.80 11.64
N THR A 26 -15.24 42.11 10.63
CA THR A 26 -16.18 41.18 9.99
C THR A 26 -16.20 41.46 8.51
N CYS A 27 -16.17 40.39 7.69
CA CYS A 27 -16.20 40.45 6.23
C CYS A 27 -16.98 39.27 5.70
N TYR A 28 -18.28 39.46 5.52
CA TYR A 28 -19.23 38.37 5.19
C TYR A 28 -19.64 38.44 3.72
N ASN A 29 -19.52 37.35 2.99
CA ASN A 29 -19.76 37.21 1.55
C ASN A 29 -18.92 38.15 0.69
N LEU A 30 -17.80 38.60 1.21
CA LEU A 30 -16.86 39.48 0.49
C LEU A 30 -15.43 38.89 0.60
N ILE A 31 -14.67 39.15 -0.45
CA ILE A 31 -13.24 38.85 -0.47
C ILE A 31 -12.47 40.07 -1.01
N PRO A 32 -11.39 40.47 -0.35
CA PRO A 32 -10.54 41.55 -0.86
C PRO A 32 -9.69 41.09 -2.04
N GLU A 33 -9.90 41.67 -3.20
CA GLU A 33 -9.12 41.42 -4.41
C GLU A 33 -9.04 42.71 -5.24
N ASP A 34 -7.92 42.95 -5.90
CA ASP A 34 -7.68 44.10 -6.77
C ASP A 34 -7.97 45.47 -6.08
N ASN A 35 -7.61 45.59 -4.80
CA ASN A 35 -7.87 46.77 -3.94
C ASN A 35 -9.36 47.08 -3.75
N ALA A 36 -10.22 46.09 -3.85
CA ALA A 36 -11.66 46.21 -3.61
C ALA A 36 -12.22 44.96 -2.93
N LEU A 37 -13.32 45.09 -2.22
CA LEU A 37 -14.12 44.00 -1.70
C LEU A 37 -15.05 43.50 -2.81
N LYS A 38 -14.85 42.28 -3.28
CA LYS A 38 -15.70 41.64 -4.30
C LYS A 38 -16.66 40.68 -3.65
N PRO A 39 -17.89 40.49 -4.16
CA PRO A 39 -18.83 39.52 -3.64
C PRO A 39 -18.36 38.11 -3.94
N VAL A 40 -18.65 37.19 -3.00
CA VAL A 40 -18.43 35.75 -3.17
C VAL A 40 -19.78 35.07 -3.43
N TYR A 41 -19.89 34.38 -4.58
CA TYR A 41 -21.14 33.77 -5.02
C TYR A 41 -21.40 32.46 -4.28
N ALA A 42 -22.66 32.05 -4.28
CA ALA A 42 -23.05 30.74 -3.85
C ALA A 42 -22.50 29.69 -4.84
N PRO A 43 -22.00 28.57 -4.34
CA PRO A 43 -21.56 27.46 -5.18
C PRO A 43 -22.70 26.90 -6.03
N ALA A 44 -22.38 26.43 -7.24
CA ALA A 44 -23.33 25.78 -8.14
C ALA A 44 -23.48 24.29 -7.78
N VAL A 45 -24.69 23.76 -7.81
CA VAL A 45 -24.92 22.32 -7.65
C VAL A 45 -24.47 21.59 -8.92
N VAL A 46 -23.65 20.55 -8.76
CA VAL A 46 -23.08 19.77 -9.87
C VAL A 46 -23.50 18.30 -9.72
N GLY A 47 -23.88 17.70 -10.85
CA GLY A 47 -24.32 16.31 -10.87
C GLY A 47 -25.64 16.07 -10.16
N ASN A 48 -26.07 14.82 -10.17
CA ASN A 48 -27.40 14.43 -9.69
C ASN A 48 -27.36 13.63 -8.39
N ILE A 49 -26.18 13.20 -7.96
CA ILE A 49 -26.02 12.38 -6.77
C ILE A 49 -26.44 13.14 -5.51
N LYS A 50 -27.12 12.43 -4.62
CA LYS A 50 -27.46 12.92 -3.30
C LYS A 50 -26.97 11.93 -2.24
N LEU A 51 -25.97 12.36 -1.48
CA LEU A 51 -25.38 11.55 -0.40
C LEU A 51 -26.22 11.65 0.88
N HIS A 52 -26.29 10.57 1.64
CA HIS A 52 -26.84 10.58 2.99
C HIS A 52 -25.90 11.26 3.99
N ASP A 53 -26.41 11.66 5.15
CA ASP A 53 -25.69 12.51 6.12
C ASP A 53 -24.32 11.97 6.57
N LYS A 54 -24.11 10.67 6.54
CA LYS A 54 -22.85 10.03 6.98
C LYS A 54 -21.92 9.66 5.83
N GLN A 55 -22.41 9.71 4.60
CA GLN A 55 -21.62 9.37 3.42
C GLN A 55 -20.69 10.50 3.04
N VAL A 56 -19.45 10.14 2.68
CA VAL A 56 -18.42 11.04 2.19
C VAL A 56 -17.79 10.46 0.94
N ILE A 57 -17.33 11.35 0.06
CA ILE A 57 -16.53 10.99 -1.10
C ILE A 57 -15.08 10.98 -0.66
N GLU A 58 -14.48 9.80 -0.58
CA GLU A 58 -13.09 9.66 -0.15
C GLU A 58 -12.12 9.85 -1.31
N TYR A 59 -12.49 9.37 -2.48
CA TYR A 59 -11.61 9.39 -3.64
C TYR A 59 -12.39 9.58 -4.94
N CYS A 60 -11.76 10.18 -5.95
CA CYS A 60 -12.28 10.21 -7.30
C CYS A 60 -11.37 9.41 -8.22
N HIS A 61 -11.85 8.26 -8.67
CA HIS A 61 -11.14 7.38 -9.57
C HIS A 61 -11.41 7.74 -11.02
N LYS A 62 -10.36 8.13 -11.74
CA LYS A 62 -10.41 8.47 -13.16
C LYS A 62 -9.51 7.51 -13.92
N GLY A 63 -9.96 6.99 -15.03
CA GLY A 63 -9.15 6.12 -15.86
C GLY A 63 -9.65 6.02 -17.28
N ASN A 64 -8.92 5.26 -18.07
CA ASN A 64 -9.26 4.94 -19.45
C ASN A 64 -8.94 3.45 -19.67
N VAL A 65 -9.94 2.69 -20.03
CA VAL A 65 -9.81 1.27 -20.38
C VAL A 65 -10.28 1.08 -21.81
N ASN A 66 -9.36 0.72 -22.69
CA ASN A 66 -9.63 0.48 -24.11
C ASN A 66 -10.31 1.65 -24.86
N GLY A 67 -10.08 2.88 -24.44
CA GLY A 67 -10.70 4.08 -25.03
C GLY A 67 -11.93 4.58 -24.27
N ASP A 68 -12.48 3.81 -23.37
CA ASP A 68 -13.61 4.22 -22.53
C ASP A 68 -13.08 4.95 -21.29
N VAL A 69 -13.32 6.25 -21.23
CA VAL A 69 -12.96 7.12 -20.11
C VAL A 69 -14.04 7.01 -19.06
N TYR A 70 -13.65 6.74 -17.84
CA TYR A 70 -14.56 6.71 -16.69
C TYR A 70 -14.10 7.65 -15.58
N LYS A 71 -15.08 8.05 -14.77
CA LYS A 71 -14.88 8.95 -13.62
C LYS A 71 -15.87 8.56 -12.53
N HIS A 72 -15.37 8.00 -11.43
CA HIS A 72 -16.20 7.48 -10.35
C HIS A 72 -15.88 8.17 -9.03
N TYR A 73 -16.91 8.52 -8.28
CA TYR A 73 -16.78 8.82 -6.88
C TYR A 73 -16.72 7.52 -6.08
N ILE A 74 -15.73 7.41 -5.21
CA ILE A 74 -15.61 6.32 -4.25
C ILE A 74 -16.09 6.85 -2.90
N ILE A 75 -17.12 6.24 -2.39
CA ILE A 75 -17.94 6.74 -1.29
C ILE A 75 -17.92 5.74 -0.15
N HIS A 76 -17.83 6.23 1.08
CA HIS A 76 -18.01 5.37 2.25
C HIS A 76 -18.85 6.03 3.33
N ASP A 77 -19.35 5.24 4.29
CA ASP A 77 -20.09 5.72 5.45
C ASP A 77 -19.16 5.91 6.66
N LYS A 78 -19.06 7.14 7.18
CA LYS A 78 -18.28 7.47 8.38
C LYS A 78 -18.79 6.77 9.67
N SER A 79 -19.97 6.15 9.64
CA SER A 79 -20.54 5.50 10.83
C SER A 79 -19.91 4.17 11.23
N GLY A 80 -18.94 3.68 10.45
CA GLY A 80 -18.13 2.53 10.82
C GLY A 80 -18.63 1.17 10.34
N ASP A 81 -19.70 1.10 9.56
CA ASP A 81 -20.21 -0.16 9.01
C ASP A 81 -19.35 -0.73 7.87
N GLY A 82 -18.30 0.01 7.48
CA GLY A 82 -17.31 -0.45 6.51
C GLY A 82 -17.83 -0.63 5.09
N THR A 83 -19.05 -0.17 4.78
CA THR A 83 -19.63 -0.30 3.45
C THR A 83 -19.09 0.77 2.52
N TRP A 84 -18.70 0.35 1.33
CA TRP A 84 -18.15 1.20 0.29
C TRP A 84 -19.01 1.14 -0.96
N TRP A 85 -19.10 2.25 -1.68
CA TRP A 85 -19.85 2.38 -2.93
C TRP A 85 -19.06 3.15 -3.96
N TRP A 86 -19.43 2.96 -5.20
CA TRP A 86 -19.02 3.80 -6.30
C TRP A 86 -20.22 4.32 -7.07
N CYS A 87 -20.05 5.47 -7.69
CA CYS A 87 -21.03 6.09 -8.55
C CYS A 87 -20.31 6.83 -9.67
N ASP A 88 -20.88 6.80 -10.88
CA ASP A 88 -20.43 7.67 -11.95
C ASP A 88 -20.61 9.14 -11.54
N VAL A 89 -19.69 10.02 -11.93
CA VAL A 89 -19.75 11.46 -11.58
C VAL A 89 -21.06 12.11 -12.07
N ASP A 90 -21.57 11.67 -13.22
CA ASP A 90 -22.83 12.12 -13.80
C ASP A 90 -24.01 11.21 -13.43
N GLY A 91 -23.78 10.17 -12.65
CA GLY A 91 -24.79 9.17 -12.29
C GLY A 91 -25.55 9.49 -11.00
N GLU A 92 -26.57 8.70 -10.73
CA GLU A 92 -27.41 8.79 -9.52
C GLU A 92 -27.35 7.50 -8.69
N THR A 93 -26.87 6.40 -9.30
CA THR A 93 -26.94 5.07 -8.69
C THR A 93 -25.67 4.75 -7.91
N LEU A 94 -25.84 4.37 -6.64
CA LEU A 94 -24.75 3.83 -5.82
C LEU A 94 -24.63 2.32 -6.04
N ASN A 95 -23.43 1.89 -6.40
CA ASN A 95 -23.07 0.48 -6.56
C ASN A 95 -22.10 0.10 -5.45
N GLU A 96 -22.33 -1.05 -4.83
CA GLU A 96 -21.51 -1.51 -3.70
C GLU A 96 -20.14 -2.03 -4.14
N ILE A 97 -19.12 -1.74 -3.31
CA ILE A 97 -17.79 -2.35 -3.36
C ILE A 97 -17.63 -3.22 -2.11
N VAL A 98 -17.57 -4.52 -2.27
CA VAL A 98 -17.53 -5.47 -1.15
C VAL A 98 -16.10 -5.64 -0.66
N LEU A 99 -15.82 -5.27 0.61
CA LEU A 99 -14.51 -5.36 1.25
C LEU A 99 -14.47 -6.28 2.50
N ASP A 100 -15.39 -7.21 2.63
CA ASP A 100 -15.43 -8.25 3.68
C ASP A 100 -15.11 -7.72 5.11
N SER A 101 -15.75 -6.63 5.52
CA SER A 101 -15.54 -5.95 6.83
C SER A 101 -14.13 -5.39 7.06
N PHE A 102 -13.40 -5.13 6.00
CA PHE A 102 -12.06 -4.56 6.05
C PHE A 102 -12.10 -3.07 6.44
N LYS A 103 -11.33 -2.70 7.47
CA LYS A 103 -11.22 -1.31 7.89
C LYS A 103 -10.20 -0.57 7.03
N VAL A 104 -10.68 0.41 6.28
CA VAL A 104 -9.86 1.22 5.39
C VAL A 104 -9.40 2.50 6.10
N ASN A 105 -8.12 2.82 5.97
CA ASN A 105 -7.51 4.05 6.45
C ASN A 105 -7.29 5.05 5.31
N SER A 106 -6.96 4.59 4.10
CA SER A 106 -6.83 5.44 2.92
C SER A 106 -7.10 4.68 1.62
N VAL A 107 -7.40 5.43 0.56
CA VAL A 107 -7.66 4.89 -0.78
C VAL A 107 -6.73 5.57 -1.79
N CYS A 108 -6.13 4.78 -2.65
CA CYS A 108 -5.33 5.24 -3.78
C CYS A 108 -5.75 4.50 -5.05
N ALA A 109 -5.43 5.02 -6.21
CA ALA A 109 -5.67 4.33 -7.47
C ALA A 109 -4.48 4.44 -8.42
N MET A 110 -4.23 3.38 -9.17
CA MET A 110 -3.26 3.37 -10.25
C MET A 110 -3.86 2.67 -11.46
N GLY A 111 -3.96 3.39 -12.58
CA GLY A 111 -4.68 2.87 -13.75
C GLY A 111 -6.13 2.55 -13.39
N ASN A 112 -6.55 1.32 -13.67
CA ASN A 112 -7.89 0.83 -13.39
C ASN A 112 -8.00 0.03 -12.06
N ILE A 113 -6.99 0.10 -11.19
CA ILE A 113 -6.96 -0.60 -9.90
C ILE A 113 -7.05 0.43 -8.78
N LEU A 114 -8.06 0.28 -7.92
CA LEU A 114 -8.14 0.92 -6.61
C LEU A 114 -7.38 0.06 -5.58
N CYS A 115 -6.71 0.71 -4.66
CA CYS A 115 -6.07 0.10 -3.50
C CYS A 115 -6.66 0.69 -2.22
N PHE A 116 -7.30 -0.14 -1.43
CA PHE A 116 -7.80 0.19 -0.10
C PHE A 116 -6.78 -0.27 0.94
N ILE A 117 -6.25 0.66 1.68
CA ILE A 117 -5.14 0.44 2.62
C ILE A 117 -5.69 0.46 4.04
N GLY A 118 -5.36 -0.56 4.82
CA GLY A 118 -5.71 -0.65 6.24
C GLY A 118 -4.57 -1.25 7.06
N GLU A 119 -4.73 -1.25 8.38
CA GLU A 119 -3.72 -1.80 9.29
C GLU A 119 -3.55 -3.32 9.16
N SER A 120 -4.62 -4.02 8.74
CA SER A 120 -4.63 -5.48 8.60
C SER A 120 -4.19 -5.99 7.24
N GLY A 121 -3.81 -5.11 6.31
CA GLY A 121 -3.40 -5.47 4.95
C GLY A 121 -3.92 -4.50 3.91
N THR A 122 -3.96 -4.96 2.66
CA THR A 122 -4.46 -4.21 1.51
C THR A 122 -5.56 -4.96 0.77
N TYR A 123 -6.57 -4.23 0.33
CA TYR A 123 -7.60 -4.71 -0.58
C TYR A 123 -7.49 -3.98 -1.91
N TYR A 124 -7.79 -4.67 -2.99
CA TYR A 124 -7.74 -4.11 -4.34
C TYR A 124 -9.09 -4.24 -5.01
N ALA A 125 -9.42 -3.31 -5.90
CA ALA A 125 -10.60 -3.41 -6.75
C ALA A 125 -10.24 -3.03 -8.19
N LEU A 126 -10.34 -3.99 -9.09
CA LEU A 126 -10.08 -3.83 -10.51
C LEU A 126 -11.36 -3.37 -11.21
N TRP A 127 -11.31 -2.22 -11.88
CA TRP A 127 -12.39 -1.79 -12.79
C TRP A 127 -12.35 -2.55 -14.10
N LYS A 128 -13.36 -3.35 -14.33
CA LYS A 128 -13.55 -4.11 -15.57
C LYS A 128 -15.01 -4.47 -15.79
N ASP A 129 -15.46 -4.53 -17.04
CA ASP A 129 -16.83 -4.90 -17.43
C ASP A 129 -17.91 -4.12 -16.65
N ASN A 130 -17.70 -2.81 -16.50
CA ASN A 130 -18.58 -1.86 -15.79
C ASN A 130 -18.84 -2.22 -14.31
N THR A 131 -17.86 -2.84 -13.66
CA THR A 131 -17.93 -3.15 -12.22
C THR A 131 -16.54 -3.17 -11.58
N TYR A 132 -16.50 -3.01 -10.26
CA TYR A 132 -15.29 -3.24 -9.49
C TYR A 132 -15.25 -4.68 -8.98
N ARG A 133 -14.24 -5.42 -9.41
CA ARG A 133 -13.95 -6.77 -8.89
C ARG A 133 -12.93 -6.65 -7.78
N THR A 134 -13.33 -6.97 -6.58
CA THR A 134 -12.46 -6.90 -5.40
C THR A 134 -11.62 -8.16 -5.24
N PHE A 135 -10.38 -7.97 -4.84
CA PHE A 135 -9.45 -9.06 -4.54
C PHE A 135 -8.43 -8.60 -3.49
N LYS A 136 -7.77 -9.55 -2.87
CA LYS A 136 -6.70 -9.34 -1.90
C LYS A 136 -5.49 -10.21 -2.24
N LYS A 137 -4.39 -10.00 -1.54
CA LYS A 137 -3.15 -10.71 -1.84
C LYS A 137 -3.27 -12.24 -1.67
N GLU A 138 -4.13 -12.67 -0.75
CA GLU A 138 -4.45 -14.10 -0.56
C GLU A 138 -5.11 -14.74 -1.79
N ASP A 139 -5.79 -13.98 -2.62
CA ASP A 139 -6.43 -14.50 -3.84
C ASP A 139 -5.41 -14.94 -4.91
N PHE A 140 -4.13 -14.52 -4.79
CA PHE A 140 -3.05 -14.99 -5.65
C PHE A 140 -2.52 -16.37 -5.29
N LEU A 141 -3.06 -17.00 -4.25
CA LEU A 141 -2.75 -18.37 -3.95
C LEU A 141 -3.24 -19.30 -5.07
N PHE A 142 -2.44 -20.29 -5.35
CA PHE A 142 -2.73 -21.25 -6.40
C PHE A 142 -2.37 -22.67 -5.99
N ASN A 143 -3.01 -23.65 -6.60
CA ASN A 143 -2.75 -25.05 -6.36
C ASN A 143 -1.78 -25.59 -7.41
N THR A 144 -0.85 -26.43 -6.96
CA THR A 144 0.12 -27.11 -7.82
C THR A 144 -0.08 -28.61 -7.71
N LYS A 145 -0.28 -29.27 -8.86
CA LYS A 145 -0.36 -30.73 -8.93
C LYS A 145 0.81 -31.28 -9.70
N ILE A 146 1.43 -32.33 -9.19
CA ILE A 146 2.55 -33.01 -9.82
C ILE A 146 2.14 -34.42 -10.19
N SER A 147 2.41 -34.78 -11.44
CA SER A 147 2.25 -36.16 -11.95
C SER A 147 3.63 -36.72 -12.27
N LYS A 148 3.88 -37.96 -11.84
CA LYS A 148 5.12 -38.71 -12.04
C LYS A 148 4.82 -39.92 -12.93
N ALA A 149 5.61 -40.10 -13.97
CA ALA A 149 5.53 -41.29 -14.81
C ALA A 149 6.94 -41.85 -15.11
N PRO A 150 7.14 -43.15 -15.12
CA PRO A 150 8.37 -43.74 -15.59
C PRO A 150 8.56 -43.40 -17.08
N ASP A 151 9.81 -43.37 -17.54
CA ASP A 151 10.10 -43.23 -18.95
C ASP A 151 9.48 -44.41 -19.73
N ALA A 152 8.59 -44.12 -20.66
CA ALA A 152 7.88 -45.17 -21.41
C ALA A 152 8.84 -46.01 -22.28
N ASP A 153 9.92 -45.38 -22.75
CA ASP A 153 10.91 -46.05 -23.59
C ASP A 153 11.90 -46.92 -22.80
N THR A 154 12.09 -46.54 -21.53
CA THR A 154 13.00 -47.25 -20.62
C THR A 154 12.44 -47.33 -19.21
N PRO A 155 11.36 -48.13 -18.99
CA PRO A 155 10.69 -48.21 -17.68
C PRO A 155 11.63 -48.69 -16.57
N LEU A 156 12.58 -49.56 -16.92
CA LEU A 156 13.69 -49.98 -16.07
C LEU A 156 14.94 -50.06 -16.92
N SER A 157 15.79 -49.02 -16.88
CA SER A 157 17.03 -49.00 -17.65
C SER A 157 18.16 -49.68 -16.91
N THR A 158 18.80 -50.62 -17.60
CA THR A 158 20.03 -51.23 -17.13
C THR A 158 21.21 -50.53 -17.79
N PHE A 159 21.94 -49.78 -17.02
CA PHE A 159 23.16 -49.10 -17.46
C PHE A 159 24.36 -50.00 -17.21
N VAL A 160 25.17 -50.22 -18.24
CA VAL A 160 26.27 -51.17 -18.21
C VAL A 160 27.57 -50.51 -18.62
N ALA A 161 28.56 -50.60 -17.78
CA ALA A 161 29.98 -50.34 -18.12
C ALA A 161 30.73 -51.64 -18.28
N LYS A 162 31.41 -51.81 -19.42
CA LYS A 162 32.20 -53.00 -19.76
C LYS A 162 33.70 -52.71 -19.62
N TYR A 163 34.41 -53.71 -19.11
CA TYR A 163 35.85 -53.56 -18.84
C TYR A 163 36.68 -54.61 -19.61
N LYS A 164 37.93 -54.26 -19.89
CA LYS A 164 38.92 -55.23 -20.39
C LYS A 164 39.41 -56.07 -19.22
N LYS A 165 39.95 -57.22 -19.56
CA LYS A 165 40.47 -58.20 -18.57
C LYS A 165 41.48 -57.56 -17.59
N ASP A 166 42.52 -56.92 -18.14
CA ASP A 166 43.58 -56.39 -17.30
C ASP A 166 43.11 -55.17 -16.47
N GLU A 167 42.25 -54.41 -17.04
CA GLU A 167 41.61 -53.27 -16.33
C GLU A 167 40.75 -53.76 -15.17
N PHE A 168 39.93 -54.77 -15.37
CA PHE A 168 39.08 -55.33 -14.34
C PHE A 168 39.90 -56.01 -13.22
N LEU A 169 40.95 -56.74 -13.57
CA LEU A 169 41.85 -57.37 -12.59
C LEU A 169 42.58 -56.33 -11.73
N ALA A 170 43.00 -55.22 -12.32
CA ALA A 170 43.66 -54.13 -11.61
C ALA A 170 42.72 -53.41 -10.58
N MET A 171 41.42 -53.64 -10.65
CA MET A 171 40.44 -53.04 -9.74
C MET A 171 40.42 -53.73 -8.36
N TYR A 172 41.05 -54.85 -8.23
CA TYR A 172 41.12 -55.62 -6.98
C TYR A 172 42.54 -55.57 -6.40
N ASP A 173 42.62 -55.64 -5.04
CA ASP A 173 43.93 -55.66 -4.35
C ASP A 173 44.68 -56.93 -4.61
N GLU A 174 43.95 -58.07 -4.58
CA GLU A 174 44.49 -59.38 -4.87
C GLU A 174 43.55 -60.16 -5.79
N HIS A 175 44.12 -60.94 -6.66
CA HIS A 175 43.37 -61.88 -7.52
C HIS A 175 44.20 -63.10 -7.77
N LYS A 176 43.56 -64.23 -7.72
CA LYS A 176 44.19 -65.52 -8.05
C LYS A 176 43.31 -66.32 -9.00
N VAL A 177 43.93 -67.01 -9.89
CA VAL A 177 43.22 -67.99 -10.72
C VAL A 177 43.01 -69.23 -9.83
N SER A 178 41.80 -69.69 -9.72
CA SER A 178 41.52 -70.92 -8.96
C SER A 178 42.17 -72.09 -9.62
N GLU A 179 42.74 -72.96 -8.81
CA GLU A 179 43.32 -74.28 -9.30
C GLU A 179 42.21 -75.18 -9.85
N ASP A 180 41.00 -75.04 -9.34
CA ASP A 180 39.79 -75.67 -9.88
C ASP A 180 39.15 -74.76 -10.95
N LEU A 181 39.33 -75.14 -12.19
CA LEU A 181 38.79 -74.37 -13.36
C LEU A 181 37.30 -74.24 -13.37
N SER A 182 36.56 -74.99 -12.57
CA SER A 182 35.11 -74.81 -12.45
C SER A 182 34.68 -73.64 -11.57
N ILE A 183 35.57 -73.20 -10.68
CA ILE A 183 35.30 -72.11 -9.71
C ILE A 183 35.60 -70.72 -10.27
N GLY A 184 36.48 -70.64 -11.32
CA GLY A 184 36.87 -69.39 -11.95
C GLY A 184 37.95 -68.63 -11.15
N TYR A 185 37.89 -67.29 -11.19
CA TYR A 185 38.82 -66.39 -10.50
C TYR A 185 38.40 -66.15 -9.04
N ASP A 186 39.38 -66.23 -8.16
CA ASP A 186 39.24 -65.79 -6.79
C ASP A 186 39.67 -64.31 -6.75
N PHE A 187 38.71 -63.38 -6.58
CA PHE A 187 38.93 -61.97 -6.52
C PHE A 187 39.05 -61.54 -5.06
N GLY A 188 40.11 -60.79 -4.76
CA GLY A 188 40.31 -60.16 -3.48
C GLY A 188 39.32 -59.01 -3.23
N ILE A 189 39.77 -58.05 -2.41
CA ILE A 189 38.94 -56.91 -2.04
C ILE A 189 38.94 -55.87 -3.19
N LEU A 190 37.79 -55.40 -3.59
CA LEU A 190 37.64 -54.31 -4.56
C LEU A 190 38.18 -53.00 -3.95
N LYS A 191 39.09 -52.35 -4.68
CA LYS A 191 39.59 -51.02 -4.26
C LYS A 191 38.53 -49.96 -4.26
N LYS A 192 38.53 -49.07 -3.28
CA LYS A 192 37.62 -47.94 -3.21
C LYS A 192 37.66 -47.09 -4.48
N SER A 193 38.85 -46.76 -4.98
CA SER A 193 39.05 -46.00 -6.20
C SER A 193 38.45 -46.69 -7.44
N SER A 194 38.48 -48.03 -7.47
CA SER A 194 37.89 -48.78 -8.57
C SER A 194 36.38 -48.78 -8.56
N LEU A 195 35.80 -48.78 -7.36
CA LEU A 195 34.37 -48.63 -7.20
C LEU A 195 33.90 -47.20 -7.60
N GLU A 196 34.63 -46.17 -7.20
CA GLU A 196 34.39 -44.81 -7.63
C GLU A 196 34.49 -44.67 -9.16
N LYS A 197 35.46 -45.35 -9.79
CA LYS A 197 35.55 -45.43 -11.24
C LYS A 197 34.33 -46.10 -11.86
N MET A 198 33.93 -47.29 -11.35
CA MET A 198 32.76 -48.02 -11.85
C MET A 198 31.47 -47.17 -11.78
N LEU A 199 31.30 -46.48 -10.69
CA LEU A 199 30.17 -45.55 -10.54
C LEU A 199 30.23 -44.39 -11.54
N GLY A 200 31.43 -43.80 -11.72
CA GLY A 200 31.65 -42.75 -12.71
C GLY A 200 31.36 -43.21 -14.14
N ASP A 201 31.76 -44.43 -14.51
CA ASP A 201 31.49 -45.02 -15.80
C ASP A 201 30.00 -45.28 -16.07
N ILE A 202 29.26 -45.73 -15.02
CA ILE A 202 27.80 -45.87 -15.06
C ILE A 202 27.14 -44.52 -15.15
N ASP A 203 27.58 -43.53 -14.35
CA ASP A 203 27.01 -42.17 -14.38
C ASP A 203 27.24 -41.54 -15.76
N ALA A 204 28.35 -41.78 -16.40
CA ALA A 204 28.61 -41.35 -17.80
C ALA A 204 27.57 -41.92 -18.77
N ALA A 205 27.25 -43.23 -18.61
CA ALA A 205 26.21 -43.87 -19.43
C ALA A 205 24.82 -43.31 -19.18
N VAL A 206 24.48 -43.07 -17.91
CA VAL A 206 23.21 -42.40 -17.55
C VAL A 206 23.16 -41.00 -18.10
N ASN A 207 24.22 -40.23 -17.95
CA ASN A 207 24.28 -38.85 -18.42
C ASN A 207 24.15 -38.78 -19.95
N LYS A 208 24.62 -39.73 -20.65
CA LYS A 208 24.41 -39.86 -22.12
C LYS A 208 22.92 -39.96 -22.44
N ARG A 209 22.17 -40.83 -21.72
CA ARG A 209 20.71 -40.97 -21.91
C ARG A 209 19.97 -39.69 -21.53
N LEU A 210 20.39 -39.04 -20.45
CA LEU A 210 19.84 -37.80 -20.01
C LEU A 210 20.08 -36.64 -21.02
N ALA A 211 21.19 -36.66 -21.74
CA ALA A 211 21.49 -35.67 -22.78
C ALA A 211 20.59 -35.83 -24.03
N GLU A 212 20.04 -37.01 -24.26
CA GLU A 212 19.07 -37.29 -25.33
C GLU A 212 17.66 -36.79 -25.04
N ASP A 213 17.32 -36.63 -23.75
CA ASP A 213 15.99 -36.16 -23.33
C ASP A 213 16.08 -35.34 -22.02
N GLU A 214 15.86 -34.03 -22.13
CA GLU A 214 15.93 -33.11 -21.01
C GLU A 214 14.76 -33.26 -20.01
N SER A 215 13.72 -33.97 -20.38
CA SER A 215 12.56 -34.23 -19.50
C SER A 215 12.75 -35.38 -18.53
N LEU A 216 13.87 -36.09 -18.64
CA LEU A 216 14.19 -37.24 -17.75
C LEU A 216 14.92 -36.75 -16.50
N PHE A 217 14.48 -37.19 -15.36
CA PHE A 217 15.08 -36.92 -14.06
C PHE A 217 15.75 -38.15 -13.49
N LYS A 218 16.98 -38.00 -13.04
CA LYS A 218 17.80 -39.05 -12.43
C LYS A 218 17.72 -39.03 -10.91
N TYR A 219 17.82 -37.83 -10.35
CA TYR A 219 17.88 -37.61 -8.92
C TYR A 219 16.68 -36.83 -8.42
N THR A 220 16.55 -36.80 -7.09
CA THR A 220 15.59 -35.93 -6.44
C THR A 220 15.92 -34.47 -6.74
N THR A 221 14.92 -33.73 -7.16
CA THR A 221 15.04 -32.33 -7.57
C THR A 221 14.03 -31.49 -6.79
N PHE A 222 14.47 -30.35 -6.30
CA PHE A 222 13.61 -29.39 -5.62
C PHE A 222 13.14 -28.33 -6.59
N GLY A 223 11.96 -27.81 -6.35
CA GLY A 223 11.44 -26.75 -7.17
C GLY A 223 10.48 -25.83 -6.48
N VAL A 224 10.25 -24.73 -7.13
CA VAL A 224 9.22 -23.75 -6.78
C VAL A 224 8.54 -23.27 -8.05
N CYS A 225 7.26 -23.08 -7.98
CA CYS A 225 6.48 -22.43 -9.04
C CYS A 225 6.09 -21.04 -8.58
N LEU A 226 6.26 -20.04 -9.42
CA LEU A 226 5.99 -18.64 -9.14
C LEU A 226 4.91 -18.13 -10.08
N LEU A 227 3.90 -17.47 -9.52
CA LEU A 227 2.83 -16.86 -10.29
C LEU A 227 3.29 -15.48 -10.80
N ARG A 228 3.23 -15.27 -12.10
CA ARG A 228 3.73 -14.07 -12.78
C ARG A 228 2.60 -13.10 -13.07
N LEU A 229 2.78 -11.84 -12.65
CA LEU A 229 1.89 -10.73 -12.96
C LEU A 229 2.14 -10.12 -14.34
N TYR A 230 1.26 -9.20 -14.72
CA TYR A 230 1.30 -8.44 -15.97
C TYR A 230 2.60 -7.69 -16.24
N ASP A 231 3.32 -7.31 -15.18
CA ASP A 231 4.61 -6.58 -15.25
C ASP A 231 5.84 -7.51 -15.09
N GLY A 232 5.63 -8.81 -15.10
CA GLY A 232 6.66 -9.82 -14.94
C GLY A 232 7.13 -10.06 -13.50
N THR A 233 6.50 -9.44 -12.49
CA THR A 233 6.83 -9.68 -11.08
C THR A 233 6.09 -10.88 -10.52
N TYR A 234 6.59 -11.41 -9.41
CA TYR A 234 6.02 -12.56 -8.72
C TYR A 234 5.40 -12.15 -7.38
N VAL A 235 4.17 -12.55 -7.15
CA VAL A 235 3.42 -12.24 -5.92
C VAL A 235 3.07 -13.46 -5.09
N ALA A 236 3.14 -14.65 -5.66
CA ALA A 236 2.83 -15.89 -4.97
C ALA A 236 3.74 -17.02 -5.43
N THR A 237 3.95 -17.98 -4.53
CA THR A 237 4.73 -19.19 -4.75
C THR A 237 3.91 -20.43 -4.39
N SER A 238 4.18 -21.55 -5.06
CA SER A 238 3.64 -22.84 -4.70
C SER A 238 4.16 -23.38 -3.34
N GLY A 239 5.13 -22.70 -2.74
CA GLY A 239 6.00 -23.36 -1.77
C GLY A 239 7.00 -24.31 -2.47
N PHE A 240 7.95 -24.82 -1.72
CA PHE A 240 8.89 -25.79 -2.27
C PHE A 240 8.24 -27.15 -2.46
N PHE A 241 8.46 -27.74 -3.63
CA PHE A 241 8.07 -29.10 -3.91
C PHE A 241 9.29 -29.96 -4.24
N VAL A 242 9.11 -31.28 -4.15
CA VAL A 242 10.18 -32.25 -4.38
C VAL A 242 9.77 -33.23 -5.45
N LEU A 243 10.54 -33.26 -6.53
CA LEU A 243 10.46 -34.27 -7.58
C LEU A 243 11.34 -35.45 -7.15
N GLN A 244 10.73 -36.38 -6.41
CA GLN A 244 11.49 -37.44 -5.83
C GLN A 244 11.64 -38.61 -6.80
N ASN A 245 12.88 -39.00 -6.99
CA ASN A 245 13.24 -40.20 -7.70
C ASN A 245 13.76 -41.27 -6.71
N LYS A 246 12.99 -42.31 -6.48
CA LYS A 246 13.45 -43.45 -5.69
C LYS A 246 14.56 -44.16 -6.47
N LEU A 247 15.71 -44.18 -5.90
CA LEU A 247 16.87 -44.84 -6.47
C LEU A 247 17.10 -46.16 -5.74
N GLU A 248 16.41 -47.19 -6.15
CA GLU A 248 16.91 -48.53 -5.89
C GLU A 248 18.12 -48.76 -6.81
N ARG A 249 19.28 -48.44 -6.34
CA ARG A 249 20.51 -48.63 -7.07
C ARG A 249 21.18 -49.91 -6.53
N THR A 250 20.98 -50.99 -7.20
CA THR A 250 21.82 -52.18 -7.05
C THR A 250 22.92 -52.11 -8.08
N LEU A 251 24.13 -51.82 -7.62
CA LEU A 251 25.31 -51.98 -8.45
C LEU A 251 25.67 -53.44 -8.50
N THR A 252 25.47 -54.06 -9.65
CA THR A 252 25.84 -55.46 -9.84
C THR A 252 27.16 -55.58 -10.61
N ILE A 253 28.15 -56.24 -10.04
CA ILE A 253 29.43 -56.47 -10.70
C ILE A 253 29.38 -57.86 -11.25
N ASN A 254 29.37 -57.99 -12.56
CA ASN A 254 29.40 -59.25 -13.26
C ASN A 254 30.86 -59.66 -13.43
N LYS A 255 31.23 -60.69 -12.67
CA LYS A 255 32.58 -61.30 -12.76
C LYS A 255 32.75 -62.05 -14.06
N PRO A 256 33.94 -62.04 -14.64
CA PRO A 256 34.21 -62.79 -15.82
C PRO A 256 34.11 -64.31 -15.57
N THR A 257 33.52 -64.97 -16.54
CA THR A 257 33.59 -66.44 -16.60
C THR A 257 34.97 -66.88 -17.03
N LEU A 258 35.21 -68.19 -17.02
CA LEU A 258 36.51 -68.76 -17.48
C LEU A 258 36.91 -68.29 -18.87
N THR A 259 35.97 -67.93 -19.74
CA THR A 259 36.18 -67.40 -21.09
C THR A 259 36.40 -65.92 -21.12
N TRP A 260 36.41 -65.22 -20.01
CA TRP A 260 36.51 -63.75 -19.92
C TRP A 260 35.51 -62.96 -20.76
N ASN A 261 34.40 -63.55 -21.01
CA ASN A 261 33.33 -62.84 -21.68
C ASN A 261 32.60 -61.93 -20.69
N GLY A 262 32.75 -60.63 -20.90
CA GLY A 262 31.94 -59.60 -20.36
C GLY A 262 32.09 -59.20 -18.90
N PRO A 263 33.30 -58.95 -18.35
CA PRO A 263 33.41 -58.28 -17.07
C PRO A 263 32.76 -56.90 -17.20
N SER A 264 31.74 -56.68 -16.35
CA SER A 264 30.94 -55.46 -16.44
C SER A 264 30.39 -55.08 -15.07
N CYS A 265 30.16 -53.80 -14.92
CA CYS A 265 29.39 -53.27 -13.87
C CYS A 265 28.04 -52.81 -14.44
N GLN A 266 26.98 -53.12 -13.79
CA GLN A 266 25.64 -52.68 -14.21
C GLN A 266 24.82 -52.14 -13.04
N MET A 267 24.00 -51.17 -13.34
CA MET A 267 23.07 -50.56 -12.41
C MET A 267 21.68 -50.49 -13.05
N ASN A 268 20.72 -50.92 -12.31
CA ASN A 268 19.31 -50.78 -12.70
C ASN A 268 18.74 -49.50 -12.07
N MET A 269 18.12 -48.68 -12.88
CA MET A 269 17.61 -47.39 -12.46
C MET A 269 16.39 -47.04 -13.30
N THR A 270 15.36 -46.50 -12.67
CA THR A 270 14.20 -45.94 -13.37
C THR A 270 14.39 -44.46 -13.51
N LEU A 271 14.35 -43.97 -14.74
CA LEU A 271 14.27 -42.54 -15.02
C LEU A 271 12.80 -42.13 -15.07
N HIS A 272 12.49 -40.99 -14.51
CA HIS A 272 11.12 -40.48 -14.41
C HIS A 272 10.96 -39.17 -15.16
N LYS A 273 9.76 -38.98 -15.70
CA LYS A 273 9.25 -37.73 -16.24
C LYS A 273 8.25 -37.12 -15.27
N TYR A 274 8.26 -35.82 -15.15
CA TYR A 274 7.32 -35.11 -14.31
C TYR A 274 6.53 -34.12 -15.12
N LYS A 275 5.24 -34.01 -14.78
CA LYS A 275 4.35 -32.98 -15.27
C LYS A 275 3.81 -32.18 -14.10
N LEU A 276 3.64 -30.88 -14.31
CA LEU A 276 3.11 -29.98 -13.32
C LEU A 276 1.87 -29.30 -13.88
N CYS A 277 0.85 -29.15 -13.05
CA CYS A 277 -0.36 -28.41 -13.36
C CYS A 277 -0.57 -27.34 -12.30
N VAL A 278 -0.72 -26.10 -12.72
CA VAL A 278 -1.05 -24.95 -11.88
C VAL A 278 -2.52 -24.61 -12.07
N SER A 279 -3.25 -24.39 -11.00
CA SER A 279 -4.62 -23.91 -11.04
C SER A 279 -4.84 -22.78 -10.06
N LEU A 280 -5.45 -21.67 -10.52
CA LEU A 280 -5.81 -20.55 -9.66
C LEU A 280 -6.91 -20.96 -8.68
N ALA A 281 -6.85 -20.41 -7.47
CA ALA A 281 -7.86 -20.64 -6.45
C ALA A 281 -9.16 -19.86 -6.75
N THR A 282 -9.05 -18.76 -7.47
CA THR A 282 -10.16 -17.86 -7.82
C THR A 282 -9.97 -17.25 -9.21
N ASP A 283 -11.06 -16.92 -9.88
CA ASP A 283 -11.04 -16.19 -11.16
C ASP A 283 -10.88 -14.67 -10.99
N ARG A 284 -10.93 -14.17 -9.76
CA ARG A 284 -10.87 -12.71 -9.49
C ARG A 284 -9.61 -12.05 -10.01
N ILE A 285 -8.48 -12.76 -9.97
CA ILE A 285 -7.16 -12.28 -10.35
C ILE A 285 -6.74 -12.64 -11.78
N LYS A 286 -7.59 -13.33 -12.52
CA LYS A 286 -7.28 -13.85 -13.86
C LYS A 286 -6.73 -12.80 -14.81
N ASP A 287 -7.24 -11.58 -14.73
CA ASP A 287 -6.85 -10.48 -15.61
C ASP A 287 -5.51 -9.84 -15.23
N LEU A 288 -4.96 -10.16 -14.06
CA LEU A 288 -3.70 -9.63 -13.55
C LEU A 288 -2.52 -10.61 -13.72
N VAL A 289 -2.84 -11.89 -13.91
CA VAL A 289 -1.86 -12.96 -14.06
C VAL A 289 -1.60 -13.21 -15.53
N THR A 290 -0.33 -13.29 -15.92
CA THR A 290 0.08 -13.60 -17.30
C THR A 290 0.57 -15.02 -17.48
N GLY A 291 0.84 -15.73 -16.39
CA GLY A 291 1.33 -17.10 -16.42
C GLY A 291 2.08 -17.49 -15.16
N PHE A 292 2.92 -18.49 -15.28
CA PHE A 292 3.74 -18.97 -14.18
C PHE A 292 5.11 -19.43 -14.65
N ASP A 293 6.09 -19.35 -13.77
CA ASP A 293 7.47 -19.75 -14.01
C ASP A 293 7.88 -20.85 -13.03
N ILE A 294 8.67 -21.79 -13.50
CA ILE A 294 9.15 -22.93 -12.72
C ILE A 294 10.65 -22.83 -12.54
N TYR A 295 11.08 -22.94 -11.31
CA TYR A 295 12.48 -22.96 -10.91
C TYR A 295 12.81 -24.32 -10.27
N LEU A 296 13.91 -24.94 -10.69
CA LEU A 296 14.39 -26.22 -10.17
C LEU A 296 15.87 -26.10 -9.82
N ASN A 297 16.32 -26.91 -8.83
CA ASN A 297 17.73 -27.03 -8.54
C ASN A 297 18.44 -28.01 -9.50
N LEU A 298 19.76 -27.90 -9.58
CA LEU A 298 20.58 -28.90 -10.25
C LEU A 298 20.57 -30.20 -9.46
N SER A 299 20.09 -31.26 -10.09
CA SER A 299 19.93 -32.57 -9.46
C SER A 299 21.24 -33.24 -9.05
N ASP A 300 22.36 -32.85 -9.64
CA ASP A 300 23.66 -33.45 -9.40
C ASP A 300 24.27 -33.03 -8.04
N SER A 301 23.76 -31.96 -7.44
CA SER A 301 24.26 -31.45 -6.16
C SER A 301 23.83 -32.26 -4.93
N LEU A 302 22.94 -33.24 -5.10
CA LEU A 302 22.33 -34.01 -4.02
C LEU A 302 23.02 -35.33 -3.70
N LEU A 303 23.99 -35.75 -4.49
CA LEU A 303 24.75 -36.96 -4.26
C LEU A 303 26.00 -36.68 -3.43
N ASP A 304 25.99 -37.12 -2.20
CA ASP A 304 27.21 -37.22 -1.40
C ASP A 304 27.78 -38.64 -1.42
N ILE A 305 28.78 -38.85 -2.28
CA ILE A 305 29.52 -40.12 -2.41
C ILE A 305 30.44 -40.38 -1.19
N ARG A 306 30.59 -39.40 -0.30
CA ARG A 306 31.58 -39.41 0.78
C ARG A 306 31.23 -40.33 1.96
N GLU A 307 30.03 -40.86 2.02
CA GLU A 307 29.59 -41.74 3.09
C GLU A 307 29.77 -43.24 2.79
N TYR A 308 30.75 -43.52 1.99
CA TYR A 308 31.15 -44.89 1.82
C TYR A 308 31.86 -45.36 3.11
N ASN A 309 31.12 -46.13 3.94
CA ASN A 309 31.70 -46.81 5.09
C ASN A 309 32.45 -48.05 4.64
N ASN A 310 33.75 -47.98 4.80
CA ASN A 310 34.69 -49.10 4.46
C ASN A 310 34.44 -50.43 5.23
N GLY A 311 33.35 -50.48 6.04
CA GLY A 311 33.17 -51.61 6.98
C GLY A 311 32.19 -52.69 6.55
N ASP A 312 31.32 -52.43 5.59
CA ASP A 312 30.27 -53.44 5.28
C ASP A 312 30.50 -54.11 3.94
N PHE A 313 31.29 -55.10 4.00
CA PHE A 313 31.45 -56.04 2.89
C PHE A 313 30.58 -57.29 3.09
N ASP A 314 30.03 -57.82 2.02
CA ASP A 314 29.48 -59.16 2.05
C ASP A 314 30.59 -60.16 2.35
N THR A 315 30.49 -60.81 3.51
CA THR A 315 31.48 -61.76 3.98
C THR A 315 31.66 -62.98 3.08
N SER A 316 30.66 -63.31 2.28
CA SER A 316 30.67 -64.42 1.34
C SER A 316 31.29 -64.08 0.01
N THR A 317 31.07 -62.84 -0.49
CA THR A 317 31.54 -62.42 -1.81
C THR A 317 32.73 -61.44 -1.75
N LYS A 318 33.08 -60.96 -0.54
CA LYS A 318 34.10 -59.92 -0.33
C LYS A 318 33.90 -58.67 -1.18
N LEU A 319 32.66 -58.41 -1.57
CA LEU A 319 32.28 -57.23 -2.31
C LEU A 319 31.57 -56.25 -1.36
N PRO A 320 31.72 -54.96 -1.57
CA PRO A 320 30.93 -53.98 -0.84
C PRO A 320 29.45 -54.25 -1.15
N LYS A 321 28.62 -54.27 -0.10
CA LYS A 321 27.17 -54.35 -0.29
C LYS A 321 26.76 -53.09 -1.05
N ALA A 322 26.24 -53.32 -2.24
CA ALA A 322 25.86 -52.23 -3.15
C ALA A 322 24.85 -51.22 -2.54
N THR A 323 24.12 -51.64 -1.54
CA THR A 323 23.12 -50.86 -0.82
C THR A 323 23.72 -49.70 0.01
N TYR A 324 25.01 -49.72 0.35
CA TYR A 324 25.63 -48.67 1.13
C TYR A 324 26.19 -47.48 0.32
N LEU A 325 26.25 -47.65 -0.99
CA LEU A 325 26.93 -46.68 -1.83
C LEU A 325 26.11 -45.47 -2.19
N LEU A 326 24.86 -45.50 -1.89
CA LEU A 326 23.92 -44.56 -2.44
C LEU A 326 22.86 -44.27 -1.37
N ASP A 327 23.32 -44.06 -0.14
CA ASP A 327 22.46 -43.38 0.80
C ASP A 327 22.05 -42.06 0.21
N PHE A 328 20.84 -42.09 -0.29
CA PHE A 328 20.19 -40.89 -0.68
C PHE A 328 20.23 -39.94 0.51
N ILE A 329 20.45 -38.69 0.21
CA ILE A 329 20.29 -37.59 1.18
C ILE A 329 18.79 -37.48 1.51
N TYR A 330 18.26 -38.53 2.13
CA TYR A 330 16.95 -38.44 2.71
C TYR A 330 17.05 -37.80 4.09
N GLY A 331 16.06 -37.06 4.42
CA GLY A 331 15.93 -36.53 5.74
C GLY A 331 16.95 -35.42 6.03
N LYS A 332 17.83 -35.64 7.01
CA LYS A 332 18.69 -34.61 7.58
C LYS A 332 19.48 -33.81 6.58
N ARG A 333 20.11 -34.44 5.62
CA ARG A 333 20.98 -33.77 4.66
C ARG A 333 20.23 -33.05 3.55
N LEU A 334 19.14 -33.61 3.11
CA LEU A 334 18.24 -32.97 2.19
C LEU A 334 17.77 -31.62 2.77
N TYR A 335 17.43 -31.69 4.03
CA TYR A 335 16.95 -30.57 4.79
C TYR A 335 17.96 -29.45 5.00
N GLU A 336 19.21 -29.85 5.32
CA GLU A 336 20.32 -28.88 5.51
C GLU A 336 20.73 -28.19 4.21
N LYS A 337 20.44 -28.77 3.06
CA LYS A 337 20.91 -28.28 1.75
C LYS A 337 19.86 -27.52 0.94
N VAL A 338 18.57 -27.66 1.27
CA VAL A 338 17.52 -27.01 0.48
C VAL A 338 17.69 -25.49 0.42
N ASP A 339 18.05 -24.87 1.54
CA ASP A 339 18.20 -23.42 1.63
C ASP A 339 19.50 -22.91 0.96
N GLU A 340 20.46 -23.81 0.70
CA GLU A 340 21.73 -23.47 0.09
C GLU A 340 21.78 -23.73 -1.43
N MET A 341 20.75 -24.40 -1.97
CA MET A 341 20.72 -24.79 -3.37
C MET A 341 20.20 -23.68 -4.27
N PRO A 342 20.97 -23.27 -5.29
CA PRO A 342 20.46 -22.37 -6.28
C PRO A 342 19.36 -23.05 -7.11
N LEU A 343 18.26 -22.33 -7.32
CA LEU A 343 17.18 -22.72 -8.21
C LEU A 343 17.28 -21.94 -9.52
N TYR A 344 17.10 -22.64 -10.63
CA TYR A 344 17.22 -22.10 -11.97
C TYR A 344 15.88 -22.17 -12.69
N LYS A 345 15.59 -21.15 -13.49
CA LYS A 345 14.35 -21.04 -14.27
C LYS A 345 14.35 -22.03 -15.42
N VAL A 346 13.58 -23.09 -15.31
CA VAL A 346 13.54 -24.15 -16.32
C VAL A 346 12.44 -23.95 -17.37
N ALA A 347 11.38 -23.26 -17.01
CA ALA A 347 10.26 -23.06 -17.92
C ALA A 347 9.43 -21.81 -17.54
N SER A 348 8.82 -21.23 -18.56
CA SER A 348 7.89 -20.10 -18.45
C SER A 348 6.63 -20.48 -19.23
N PHE A 349 5.48 -20.39 -18.60
CA PHE A 349 4.20 -20.77 -19.17
C PHE A 349 3.25 -19.57 -19.13
N ASP A 350 2.33 -19.53 -20.09
CA ASP A 350 1.36 -18.46 -20.19
C ASP A 350 0.03 -18.83 -19.54
N MET A 351 -0.89 -17.90 -19.54
CA MET A 351 -2.22 -18.05 -18.94
C MET A 351 -3.01 -19.22 -19.53
N ASP A 352 -2.82 -19.51 -20.81
CA ASP A 352 -3.47 -20.61 -21.51
C ASP A 352 -3.04 -22.01 -21.02
N ASP A 353 -1.92 -22.11 -20.33
CA ASP A 353 -1.38 -23.34 -19.76
C ASP A 353 -1.87 -23.59 -18.32
N ILE A 354 -2.50 -22.59 -17.69
CA ILE A 354 -3.11 -22.76 -16.37
C ILE A 354 -4.27 -23.76 -16.48
N GLY A 355 -4.26 -24.73 -15.59
CA GLY A 355 -5.21 -25.86 -15.58
C GLY A 355 -4.79 -27.05 -16.44
N LYS A 356 -3.65 -26.95 -17.15
CA LYS A 356 -3.11 -28.06 -17.97
C LYS A 356 -1.83 -28.62 -17.35
N TYR A 357 -1.57 -29.90 -17.63
CA TYR A 357 -0.30 -30.51 -17.26
C TYR A 357 0.79 -30.13 -18.26
N VAL A 358 1.86 -29.51 -17.78
CA VAL A 358 3.04 -29.14 -18.58
C VAL A 358 4.22 -30.03 -18.23
N ASP A 359 5.03 -30.39 -19.21
CA ASP A 359 6.20 -31.24 -19.02
C ASP A 359 7.34 -30.44 -18.37
N LEU A 360 7.95 -30.99 -17.33
CA LEU A 360 9.11 -30.41 -16.68
C LEU A 360 10.41 -30.82 -17.39
N LYS A 361 11.36 -29.89 -17.43
CA LYS A 361 12.71 -30.11 -17.93
C LYS A 361 13.72 -29.90 -16.81
N ARG A 362 14.86 -30.55 -16.92
CA ARG A 362 15.98 -30.36 -15.98
C ARG A 362 16.68 -29.03 -16.25
N PRO A 363 17.17 -28.33 -15.23
CA PRO A 363 18.02 -27.16 -15.42
C PRO A 363 19.41 -27.58 -15.93
N ILE A 364 20.04 -26.72 -16.70
CA ILE A 364 21.40 -26.88 -17.21
C ILE A 364 22.40 -26.11 -16.34
N GLY A 365 21.90 -25.14 -15.55
CA GLY A 365 22.71 -24.32 -14.63
C GLY A 365 23.24 -23.01 -15.24
N THR A 366 22.78 -22.67 -16.45
CA THR A 366 23.11 -21.40 -17.13
C THR A 366 21.92 -20.44 -17.18
N GLU A 367 20.77 -20.92 -16.71
CA GLU A 367 19.51 -20.16 -16.68
C GLU A 367 19.52 -19.12 -15.55
N GLU A 368 18.53 -18.25 -15.59
CA GLU A 368 18.28 -17.27 -14.53
C GLU A 368 18.08 -17.97 -13.18
N SER A 369 18.85 -17.54 -12.19
CA SER A 369 18.71 -18.09 -10.82
C SER A 369 17.63 -17.38 -10.04
N PHE A 370 16.91 -18.13 -9.22
CA PHE A 370 15.92 -17.59 -8.30
C PHE A 370 16.61 -16.80 -7.17
N ASN A 371 16.15 -15.59 -6.95
CA ASN A 371 16.49 -14.80 -5.77
C ASN A 371 15.20 -14.60 -4.94
N SER A 372 15.28 -14.85 -3.64
CA SER A 372 14.16 -14.65 -2.72
C SER A 372 13.62 -13.21 -2.73
N GLU A 373 14.43 -12.24 -3.13
CA GLU A 373 13.97 -10.85 -3.31
C GLU A 373 12.99 -10.68 -4.48
N MET A 374 12.93 -11.62 -5.41
CA MET A 374 11.97 -11.59 -6.51
C MET A 374 10.54 -11.84 -6.06
N LEU A 375 10.36 -12.50 -4.92
CA LEU A 375 9.05 -12.87 -4.41
C LEU A 375 8.51 -11.87 -3.40
N ASN A 376 7.37 -11.26 -3.70
CA ASN A 376 6.66 -10.32 -2.83
C ASN A 376 5.37 -10.96 -2.28
N ALA A 377 5.53 -12.05 -1.55
CA ALA A 377 4.40 -12.81 -0.99
C ALA A 377 3.79 -12.19 0.28
N LEU A 378 4.45 -11.21 0.89
CA LEU A 378 3.95 -10.57 2.10
C LEU A 378 2.88 -9.54 1.76
N ASP A 379 1.83 -9.48 2.57
CA ASP A 379 0.89 -8.38 2.57
C ASP A 379 1.41 -7.24 3.46
N ILE A 380 0.88 -6.05 3.24
CA ILE A 380 1.34 -4.84 3.93
C ILE A 380 0.13 -4.13 4.51
N GLY A 381 0.07 -4.07 5.83
CA GLY A 381 -0.84 -3.18 6.52
C GLY A 381 -0.17 -1.81 6.74
N ALA A 382 -0.93 -0.72 6.64
CA ALA A 382 -0.41 0.61 6.85
C ALA A 382 -1.46 1.58 7.41
N SER A 383 -0.99 2.61 8.11
CA SER A 383 -1.87 3.70 8.56
C SER A 383 -2.31 4.61 7.41
N GLY A 384 -1.54 4.64 6.31
CA GLY A 384 -1.94 5.36 5.12
C GLY A 384 -1.03 5.12 3.93
N GLY A 385 -1.48 5.59 2.78
CA GLY A 385 -0.76 5.51 1.52
C GLY A 385 -0.94 6.74 0.66
N TYR A 386 0.02 6.98 -0.20
CA TYR A 386 0.05 8.10 -1.11
C TYR A 386 0.63 7.69 -2.46
N LEU A 387 -0.07 8.01 -3.55
CA LEU A 387 0.43 7.75 -4.89
C LEU A 387 1.32 8.90 -5.36
N TYR A 388 2.57 8.59 -5.69
CA TYR A 388 3.53 9.56 -6.18
C TYR A 388 4.45 8.92 -7.22
N ASN A 389 4.66 9.59 -8.36
CA ASN A 389 5.47 9.10 -9.49
C ASN A 389 5.15 7.66 -9.90
N ASN A 390 3.86 7.35 -10.09
CA ASN A 390 3.38 6.02 -10.43
C ASN A 390 3.87 4.91 -9.48
N ARG A 391 4.04 5.25 -8.20
CA ARG A 391 4.39 4.31 -7.13
C ARG A 391 3.53 4.59 -5.91
N LEU A 392 3.11 3.54 -5.25
CA LEU A 392 2.43 3.62 -3.97
C LEU A 392 3.46 3.74 -2.84
N HIS A 393 3.30 4.76 -2.00
CA HIS A 393 4.12 5.01 -0.83
C HIS A 393 3.28 4.72 0.40
N LEU A 394 3.64 3.70 1.15
CA LEU A 394 3.00 3.32 2.40
C LEU A 394 3.82 3.83 3.58
N PHE A 395 3.17 4.37 4.59
CA PHE A 395 3.82 4.87 5.80
C PHE A 395 3.16 4.31 7.05
N ASP A 396 3.91 4.28 8.14
CA ASP A 396 3.50 3.62 9.40
C ASP A 396 2.96 2.23 9.08
N TYR A 397 3.84 1.38 8.57
CA TYR A 397 3.47 0.12 7.95
C TYR A 397 3.93 -1.10 8.74
N SER A 398 3.23 -2.19 8.52
CA SER A 398 3.58 -3.52 9.02
C SER A 398 3.55 -4.51 7.87
N LYS A 399 4.63 -5.28 7.72
CA LYS A 399 4.67 -6.43 6.82
C LYS A 399 4.07 -7.62 7.53
N ILE A 400 3.07 -8.22 6.95
CA ILE A 400 2.32 -9.35 7.51
C ILE A 400 2.36 -10.52 6.55
N TYR A 401 2.18 -11.73 7.05
CA TYR A 401 1.99 -12.87 6.18
C TYR A 401 0.58 -12.85 5.58
N ALA A 402 0.50 -12.81 4.26
CA ALA A 402 -0.77 -12.88 3.54
C ALA A 402 -1.43 -14.27 3.66
N ILE A 403 -0.66 -15.30 4.00
CA ILE A 403 -1.02 -16.69 3.87
C ILE A 403 -1.16 -17.31 5.24
N LYS A 404 -2.39 -17.65 5.63
CA LYS A 404 -2.66 -18.46 6.81
C LYS A 404 -2.41 -19.95 6.53
N ASP A 405 -2.80 -20.41 5.36
CA ASP A 405 -2.66 -21.78 4.90
C ASP A 405 -1.73 -21.83 3.71
N ASN A 406 -0.66 -22.61 3.83
CA ASN A 406 0.23 -22.74 2.70
C ASN A 406 -0.39 -23.57 1.58
N PRO A 407 -0.26 -23.11 0.35
CA PRO A 407 -0.52 -23.95 -0.80
C PRO A 407 0.48 -25.10 -0.78
N PHE A 408 0.00 -26.30 -0.63
CA PHE A 408 0.84 -27.48 -0.73
C PHE A 408 0.64 -28.14 -2.07
N VAL A 409 1.70 -28.80 -2.47
CA VAL A 409 1.74 -29.55 -3.70
C VAL A 409 0.89 -30.80 -3.54
N GLN A 410 -0.07 -31.00 -4.45
CA GLN A 410 -0.82 -32.21 -4.55
C GLN A 410 -0.11 -33.14 -5.53
N TYR A 411 -0.02 -34.41 -5.14
CA TYR A 411 0.44 -35.46 -6.04
C TYR A 411 -0.76 -36.22 -6.58
N ASP A 412 -0.73 -36.55 -7.86
CA ASP A 412 -1.83 -37.20 -8.54
C ASP A 412 -2.01 -38.61 -7.97
N GLU A 413 -3.21 -38.94 -7.48
CA GLU A 413 -3.55 -40.20 -6.88
C GLU A 413 -3.46 -41.37 -7.87
N THR A 414 -3.53 -41.15 -9.16
CA THR A 414 -3.50 -42.15 -10.18
C THR A 414 -2.18 -42.92 -10.25
N ASN A 415 -1.09 -42.32 -9.76
CA ASN A 415 0.24 -42.93 -9.72
C ASN A 415 0.65 -43.51 -8.34
N ALA A 416 -0.22 -43.43 -7.37
CA ALA A 416 0.07 -43.86 -6.00
C ALA A 416 0.14 -45.42 -5.84
N ALA A 417 -0.24 -46.17 -6.85
CA ALA A 417 -0.13 -47.65 -6.85
C ALA A 417 1.29 -48.12 -7.16
N GLU A 418 2.13 -47.32 -7.78
CA GLU A 418 3.54 -47.60 -7.98
C GLU A 418 4.30 -46.98 -6.82
N GLU A 419 5.33 -47.57 -6.29
CA GLU A 419 6.20 -47.12 -5.19
C GLU A 419 6.61 -45.65 -5.36
N ALA A 420 5.66 -44.75 -5.29
CA ALA A 420 5.89 -43.34 -5.42
C ALA A 420 6.23 -42.76 -4.05
N ASP A 421 7.41 -42.29 -3.93
CA ASP A 421 7.83 -41.51 -2.77
C ASP A 421 7.37 -40.08 -2.95
N PHE A 422 6.49 -39.62 -2.07
CA PHE A 422 6.05 -38.21 -2.06
C PHE A 422 6.78 -37.49 -0.97
N ILE A 423 7.39 -36.36 -1.30
CA ILE A 423 7.96 -35.45 -0.33
C ILE A 423 7.34 -34.07 -0.52
N ALA A 424 6.70 -33.57 0.50
CA ALA A 424 6.29 -32.18 0.61
C ALA A 424 7.26 -31.45 1.54
N VAL A 425 7.84 -30.35 1.07
CA VAL A 425 8.71 -29.52 1.89
C VAL A 425 8.02 -28.18 2.09
N HIS A 426 7.94 -27.77 3.33
CA HIS A 426 7.32 -26.51 3.71
C HIS A 426 8.28 -25.67 4.53
N SER A 427 8.55 -24.45 4.09
CA SER A 427 9.45 -23.52 4.75
C SER A 427 8.69 -22.53 5.64
N LEU A 428 9.15 -22.34 6.86
CA LEU A 428 8.54 -21.48 7.86
C LEU A 428 9.50 -20.46 8.43
N ALA A 429 8.93 -19.30 8.75
CA ALA A 429 9.64 -18.28 9.51
C ALA A 429 9.93 -18.74 10.95
N ASN A 430 11.05 -18.25 11.47
CA ASN A 430 11.47 -18.50 12.83
C ASN A 430 10.42 -18.10 13.88
N GLY A 431 10.30 -18.88 14.94
CA GLY A 431 9.37 -18.62 16.03
C GLY A 431 7.91 -19.05 15.78
N LYS A 432 7.60 -19.56 14.60
CA LYS A 432 6.24 -20.02 14.29
C LYS A 432 6.01 -21.46 14.78
N LYS A 433 4.79 -21.71 15.19
CA LYS A 433 4.33 -23.07 15.44
C LYS A 433 3.61 -23.57 14.20
N ILE A 434 3.73 -24.87 13.94
CA ILE A 434 3.02 -25.55 12.89
C ILE A 434 2.10 -26.62 13.48
N TYR A 435 0.94 -26.71 12.91
CA TYR A 435 0.09 -27.88 13.03
C TYR A 435 0.16 -28.66 11.73
N CYS A 436 0.55 -29.93 11.85
CA CYS A 436 0.60 -30.86 10.71
C CYS A 436 -0.36 -32.02 10.95
N LYS A 437 -1.16 -32.30 9.95
CA LYS A 437 -2.06 -33.45 9.98
C LYS A 437 -2.16 -34.10 8.60
N PHE A 438 -2.27 -35.42 8.57
CA PHE A 438 -2.54 -36.13 7.33
C PHE A 438 -3.34 -37.41 7.61
N LYS A 439 -3.92 -37.90 6.57
CA LYS A 439 -4.56 -39.23 6.54
C LYS A 439 -4.03 -39.99 5.32
N ALA A 440 -3.47 -41.15 5.55
CA ALA A 440 -2.92 -42.00 4.51
C ALA A 440 -3.48 -43.39 4.60
N LYS A 441 -3.60 -44.09 3.46
CA LYS A 441 -3.99 -45.49 3.37
C LYS A 441 -2.88 -46.26 2.69
N ALA A 442 -2.43 -47.30 3.32
CA ALA A 442 -1.42 -48.19 2.74
C ALA A 442 -2.03 -49.03 1.60
N VAL A 443 -1.47 -48.90 0.42
CA VAL A 443 -1.86 -49.69 -0.77
C VAL A 443 -1.09 -51.00 -0.82
N ILE A 444 0.15 -50.97 -0.33
CA ILE A 444 1.02 -52.13 -0.12
C ILE A 444 1.62 -52.00 1.28
N PRO A 445 2.28 -52.98 1.82
CA PRO A 445 3.04 -52.83 3.05
C PRO A 445 4.03 -51.67 2.90
N ALA A 446 3.87 -50.67 3.78
CA ALA A 446 4.45 -49.35 3.51
C ALA A 446 5.21 -48.81 4.71
N VAL A 447 6.16 -47.93 4.42
CA VAL A 447 6.86 -47.12 5.37
C VAL A 447 6.50 -45.66 5.09
N PHE A 448 6.14 -44.98 6.14
CA PHE A 448 5.91 -43.54 6.11
C PHE A 448 6.95 -42.84 6.98
N SER A 449 7.74 -41.98 6.41
CA SER A 449 8.79 -41.24 7.11
C SER A 449 8.45 -39.76 7.19
N LEU A 450 8.44 -39.23 8.38
CA LEU A 450 8.30 -37.80 8.64
C LEU A 450 9.63 -37.25 9.17
N CYS A 451 10.22 -36.35 8.44
CA CYS A 451 11.40 -35.66 8.88
C CYS A 451 11.00 -34.34 9.59
N LEU A 452 11.31 -34.26 10.85
CA LEU A 452 11.09 -33.09 11.68
C LEU A 452 12.32 -32.20 11.67
N PRO A 453 12.16 -30.92 12.04
CA PRO A 453 13.23 -29.92 11.99
C PRO A 453 14.45 -30.19 12.87
N ASN A 454 14.26 -30.95 13.94
CA ASN A 454 15.34 -31.36 14.82
C ASN A 454 16.10 -32.56 14.26
N LEU A 455 15.82 -32.93 13.02
CA LEU A 455 16.41 -34.09 12.35
C LEU A 455 15.97 -35.41 12.95
N GLU A 456 14.87 -35.37 13.67
CA GLU A 456 14.19 -36.57 14.13
C GLU A 456 13.37 -37.12 12.99
N PHE A 457 13.66 -38.38 12.65
CA PHE A 457 12.82 -39.19 11.76
C PHE A 457 11.85 -39.96 12.60
N THR A 458 10.62 -39.98 12.15
CA THR A 458 9.59 -40.87 12.69
C THR A 458 9.10 -41.77 11.56
N ASP A 459 9.46 -43.03 11.60
CA ASP A 459 9.03 -44.02 10.63
C ASP A 459 7.80 -44.72 11.15
N PHE A 460 6.81 -44.86 10.31
CA PHE A 460 5.58 -45.57 10.58
C PHE A 460 5.46 -46.71 9.59
N TYR A 461 5.22 -47.92 10.13
CA TYR A 461 5.05 -49.12 9.33
C TYR A 461 3.61 -49.55 9.37
N PHE A 462 3.01 -49.79 8.22
CA PHE A 462 1.64 -50.29 8.14
C PHE A 462 1.54 -51.46 7.18
N LYS A 463 0.50 -52.26 7.43
CA LYS A 463 0.09 -53.36 6.54
C LYS A 463 -0.79 -52.79 5.44
N GLN A 464 -0.86 -53.54 4.33
CA GLN A 464 -1.76 -53.19 3.24
C GLN A 464 -3.22 -53.02 3.73
N GLY A 465 -3.83 -51.91 3.38
CA GLY A 465 -5.21 -51.61 3.76
C GLY A 465 -5.37 -50.79 5.05
N ASP A 466 -4.32 -50.67 5.86
CA ASP A 466 -4.38 -49.87 7.07
C ASP A 466 -4.55 -48.39 6.74
N GLU A 467 -5.38 -47.72 7.52
CA GLU A 467 -5.53 -46.28 7.47
C GLU A 467 -4.82 -45.64 8.66
N TYR A 468 -4.09 -44.56 8.39
CA TYR A 468 -3.34 -43.87 9.42
C TYR A 468 -3.77 -42.40 9.49
N HIS A 469 -4.02 -41.95 10.72
CA HIS A 469 -4.31 -40.56 11.03
C HIS A 469 -3.22 -40.02 11.95
N TRP A 470 -2.62 -38.93 11.58
CA TRP A 470 -1.58 -38.32 12.39
C TRP A 470 -1.78 -36.80 12.47
N GLN A 471 -1.55 -36.27 13.66
CA GLN A 471 -1.58 -34.84 13.90
C GLN A 471 -0.61 -34.50 15.02
N ARG A 472 0.14 -33.42 14.88
CA ARG A 472 1.10 -32.95 15.87
C ARG A 472 1.39 -31.48 15.72
N TYR A 473 1.74 -30.83 16.85
CA TYR A 473 2.30 -29.49 16.86
C TYR A 473 3.80 -29.55 16.73
N LEU A 474 4.33 -28.70 15.90
CA LEU A 474 5.74 -28.52 15.67
C LEU A 474 6.10 -27.08 15.98
N TYR A 475 7.16 -26.87 16.70
CA TYR A 475 7.61 -25.55 17.11
C TYR A 475 9.02 -25.30 16.61
N HIS A 476 9.22 -24.20 15.90
CA HIS A 476 10.52 -23.76 15.44
C HIS A 476 11.15 -22.81 16.46
N ASN A 477 12.30 -23.14 16.99
CA ASN A 477 13.02 -22.36 17.98
C ASN A 477 14.38 -21.82 17.48
N SER A 478 14.73 -22.01 16.24
CA SER A 478 15.94 -21.47 15.64
C SER A 478 15.82 -19.97 15.38
N LYS A 479 16.88 -19.22 15.62
CA LYS A 479 16.91 -17.78 15.42
C LYS A 479 17.43 -17.35 14.03
N THR A 480 17.91 -18.27 13.23
CA THR A 480 18.76 -17.94 12.09
C THR A 480 18.21 -18.33 10.72
N TYR A 481 17.35 -19.32 10.59
CA TYR A 481 16.92 -19.84 9.29
C TYR A 481 15.45 -20.17 9.24
N PRO A 482 14.79 -20.03 8.07
CA PRO A 482 13.46 -20.57 7.87
C PRO A 482 13.45 -22.07 8.08
N TRP A 483 12.34 -22.57 8.49
CA TRP A 483 12.13 -23.93 8.91
C TRP A 483 11.40 -24.71 7.83
N SER A 484 11.78 -25.93 7.58
CA SER A 484 11.07 -26.78 6.65
C SER A 484 10.73 -28.15 7.23
N ILE A 485 9.61 -28.70 6.82
CA ILE A 485 9.15 -30.03 7.14
C ILE A 485 9.10 -30.84 5.86
N SER A 486 9.68 -32.00 5.87
CA SER A 486 9.53 -32.94 4.77
C SER A 486 8.72 -34.17 5.22
N VAL A 487 7.79 -34.58 4.38
CA VAL A 487 7.02 -35.81 4.55
C VAL A 487 7.30 -36.68 3.36
N SER A 488 7.84 -37.87 3.64
CA SER A 488 8.10 -38.89 2.65
C SER A 488 7.19 -40.09 2.86
N VAL A 489 6.61 -40.60 1.81
CA VAL A 489 5.70 -41.74 1.87
C VAL A 489 6.07 -42.74 0.80
N VAL A 490 6.25 -43.97 1.20
CA VAL A 490 6.50 -45.11 0.31
C VAL A 490 5.35 -46.12 0.43
N GLY A 491 4.72 -46.42 -0.68
CA GLY A 491 3.65 -47.41 -0.72
C GLY A 491 2.32 -47.02 -0.10
N CYS A 492 2.10 -45.71 0.11
CA CYS A 492 0.86 -45.16 0.65
C CYS A 492 0.18 -44.22 -0.34
N THR A 493 -1.13 -44.19 -0.26
CA THR A 493 -1.96 -43.14 -0.89
C THR A 493 -2.47 -42.21 0.18
N PHE A 494 -2.28 -40.91 -0.01
CA PHE A 494 -2.93 -39.92 0.85
C PHE A 494 -4.42 -39.87 0.56
N ILE A 495 -5.25 -40.12 1.56
CA ILE A 495 -6.71 -39.97 1.48
C ILE A 495 -7.05 -38.48 1.52
N HIS A 496 -6.28 -37.71 2.33
CA HIS A 496 -6.33 -36.27 2.39
C HIS A 496 -4.92 -35.75 2.21
N GLN A 497 -4.81 -34.54 1.65
CA GLN A 497 -3.54 -33.85 1.56
C GLN A 497 -2.89 -33.67 2.93
N VAL A 498 -1.57 -33.70 2.96
CA VAL A 498 -0.82 -33.26 4.13
C VAL A 498 -1.06 -31.78 4.30
N GLN A 499 -1.66 -31.40 5.40
CA GLN A 499 -2.03 -30.01 5.69
C GLN A 499 -1.08 -29.46 6.75
N PHE A 500 -0.53 -28.30 6.46
CA PHE A 500 0.30 -27.55 7.39
C PHE A 500 -0.39 -26.24 7.70
N TRP A 501 -0.51 -25.91 8.96
CA TRP A 501 -1.03 -24.62 9.40
C TRP A 501 0.06 -23.86 10.13
N THR A 502 0.27 -22.63 9.77
CA THR A 502 1.24 -21.74 10.43
C THR A 502 0.76 -21.26 11.78
N THR A 503 -0.51 -21.40 12.08
CA THR A 503 -1.14 -21.10 13.36
C THR A 503 -1.88 -22.31 13.89
N ILE A 504 -2.09 -22.33 15.12
CA ILE A 504 -2.23 -23.44 15.93
C ILE A 504 -3.64 -23.70 16.33
N GLN A 505 -4.06 -24.82 16.15
CA GLN A 505 -4.82 -25.54 17.10
C GLN A 505 -6.27 -25.13 17.37
N LYS A 506 -7.18 -26.00 16.95
CA LYS A 506 -8.60 -25.86 17.27
C LYS A 506 -8.92 -25.78 18.76
N ASP A 507 -8.16 -26.47 19.60
CA ASP A 507 -8.41 -26.51 21.05
C ASP A 507 -8.01 -25.21 21.75
N TYR A 508 -7.35 -24.30 21.04
CA TYR A 508 -6.95 -22.99 21.50
C TYR A 508 -7.39 -21.87 20.55
N GLU A 509 -8.56 -21.99 19.96
CA GLU A 509 -9.10 -21.00 19.02
C GLU A 509 -9.14 -19.58 19.61
N GLU A 510 -9.38 -19.44 20.91
CA GLU A 510 -9.31 -18.15 21.58
C GLU A 510 -7.87 -17.60 21.73
N GLN A 511 -6.90 -18.48 21.96
CA GLN A 511 -5.49 -18.10 21.95
C GLN A 511 -4.96 -17.89 20.54
N LEU A 512 -5.56 -18.55 19.56
CA LEU A 512 -5.31 -18.37 18.16
C LEU A 512 -5.63 -16.94 17.70
N ALA A 513 -6.80 -16.43 18.04
CA ALA A 513 -7.22 -15.08 17.71
C ALA A 513 -6.31 -14.00 18.31
N LEU A 514 -5.67 -14.28 19.44
CA LEU A 514 -4.67 -13.42 20.07
C LEU A 514 -3.27 -13.60 19.46
N ALA A 515 -2.87 -14.84 19.17
CA ALA A 515 -1.60 -15.16 18.54
C ALA A 515 -1.58 -14.75 17.05
N GLU A 516 -2.69 -14.87 16.34
CA GLU A 516 -2.83 -14.44 14.95
C GLU A 516 -2.50 -12.95 14.77
N LYS A 517 -2.81 -12.10 15.74
CA LYS A 517 -2.50 -10.66 15.67
C LYS A 517 -1.03 -10.34 15.96
N SER A 518 -0.39 -11.05 16.88
CA SER A 518 0.98 -10.76 17.30
C SER A 518 2.04 -11.47 16.47
N ASP A 519 1.76 -12.68 16.00
CA ASP A 519 2.73 -13.52 15.29
C ASP A 519 2.71 -13.36 13.76
N MET A 520 1.71 -12.67 13.21
CA MET A 520 1.61 -12.42 11.77
C MET A 520 2.52 -11.29 11.28
N VAL A 521 2.90 -10.37 12.17
CA VAL A 521 3.77 -9.24 11.80
C VAL A 521 5.20 -9.71 11.67
N VAL A 522 5.76 -9.59 10.48
CA VAL A 522 7.16 -9.91 10.17
C VAL A 522 8.07 -8.75 10.58
N SER A 523 7.66 -7.53 10.23
CA SER A 523 8.36 -6.30 10.57
C SER A 523 7.41 -5.12 10.49
N SER A 524 7.67 -4.10 11.29
CA SER A 524 6.92 -2.85 11.25
C SER A 524 7.86 -1.67 11.31
N SER A 525 7.45 -0.55 10.75
CA SER A 525 8.19 0.71 10.85
C SER A 525 7.23 1.89 10.82
N GLN A 526 7.34 2.74 11.82
CA GLN A 526 6.57 3.98 11.92
C GLN A 526 7.28 5.18 11.27
N SER A 527 8.60 5.10 11.17
CA SER A 527 9.45 6.19 10.67
C SER A 527 9.98 5.96 9.26
N SER A 528 9.53 4.94 8.57
CA SER A 528 9.95 4.65 7.20
C SER A 528 8.78 4.63 6.24
N ILE A 529 9.08 4.95 4.99
CA ILE A 529 8.17 4.84 3.86
C ILE A 529 8.55 3.60 3.07
N LEU A 530 7.59 2.76 2.77
CA LEU A 530 7.74 1.62 1.88
C LEU A 530 7.18 1.96 0.51
N VAL A 531 8.01 1.84 -0.53
CA VAL A 531 7.66 2.28 -1.88
C VAL A 531 7.45 1.08 -2.79
N SER A 532 6.34 1.06 -3.50
CA SER A 532 6.05 0.01 -4.46
C SER A 532 6.98 0.05 -5.69
N LYS A 533 6.97 -1.01 -6.48
CA LYS A 533 7.52 -0.96 -7.83
C LYS A 533 6.72 0.05 -8.68
N ALA A 534 7.35 0.67 -9.66
CA ALA A 534 6.66 1.55 -10.59
C ALA A 534 5.54 0.78 -11.32
N GLU A 535 4.39 1.43 -11.46
CA GLU A 535 3.21 0.89 -12.14
C GLU A 535 2.63 -0.41 -11.53
N ASN A 536 3.02 -0.73 -10.29
CA ASN A 536 2.52 -1.89 -9.59
C ASN A 536 2.23 -1.59 -8.11
N LEU A 537 0.95 -1.66 -7.72
CA LEU A 537 0.48 -1.40 -6.36
C LEU A 537 0.73 -2.56 -5.38
N MET A 538 1.07 -3.73 -5.89
CA MET A 538 1.10 -4.98 -5.11
C MET A 538 2.50 -5.42 -4.70
N VAL A 539 3.54 -4.91 -5.38
CA VAL A 539 4.92 -5.36 -5.22
C VAL A 539 5.77 -4.29 -4.57
N PHE A 540 6.35 -4.61 -3.43
CA PHE A 540 7.20 -3.71 -2.63
C PHE A 540 8.60 -4.32 -2.44
N PRO A 541 9.58 -3.99 -3.29
CA PRO A 541 10.95 -4.48 -3.14
C PRO A 541 11.57 -4.06 -1.81
N ALA A 542 12.31 -4.94 -1.17
CA ALA A 542 12.88 -4.69 0.16
C ALA A 542 13.80 -3.46 0.20
N LYS A 543 14.52 -3.20 -0.89
CA LYS A 543 15.42 -2.05 -1.04
C LYS A 543 14.69 -0.70 -1.19
N ASN A 544 13.39 -0.73 -1.47
CA ASN A 544 12.59 0.48 -1.65
C ASN A 544 12.00 0.99 -0.32
N SER A 545 12.71 0.84 0.78
CA SER A 545 12.34 1.41 2.07
C SER A 545 13.19 2.64 2.38
N VAL A 546 12.55 3.73 2.78
CA VAL A 546 13.21 5.01 3.05
C VAL A 546 12.90 5.44 4.47
N SER A 547 13.93 5.64 5.29
CA SER A 547 13.76 6.16 6.65
C SER A 547 13.65 7.68 6.64
N VAL A 548 12.68 8.21 7.39
CA VAL A 548 12.38 9.63 7.52
C VAL A 548 12.41 10.01 9.00
N GLY A 549 13.52 10.52 9.46
CA GLY A 549 13.67 10.87 10.88
C GLY A 549 13.58 9.67 11.83
N SER A 550 13.09 9.93 13.03
CA SER A 550 12.94 8.91 14.09
C SER A 550 11.51 8.80 14.63
N SER A 551 10.63 9.70 14.23
CA SER A 551 9.24 9.75 14.71
C SER A 551 8.25 9.20 13.69
N THR A 552 7.02 9.01 14.13
CA THR A 552 5.93 8.45 13.32
C THR A 552 5.59 9.39 12.17
N ILE A 553 5.46 8.83 10.97
CA ILE A 553 4.94 9.51 9.79
C ILE A 553 3.41 9.50 9.86
N ARG A 554 2.80 10.68 9.77
CA ARG A 554 1.34 10.87 9.88
C ARG A 554 0.64 11.01 8.54
N ALA A 555 1.31 11.60 7.56
CA ALA A 555 0.78 11.80 6.22
C ALA A 555 1.90 12.03 5.21
N LEU A 556 1.58 11.86 3.95
CA LEU A 556 2.40 12.24 2.80
C LEU A 556 1.61 13.18 1.90
N ALA A 557 2.28 14.11 1.27
CA ALA A 557 1.71 14.97 0.24
C ALA A 557 2.81 15.45 -0.73
N ALA A 558 2.43 15.83 -1.94
CA ALA A 558 3.35 16.39 -2.93
C ALA A 558 2.72 17.60 -3.62
N ASN A 559 3.50 18.58 -4.02
CA ASN A 559 3.04 19.58 -4.97
C ASN A 559 3.25 19.08 -6.41
N THR A 560 2.55 19.69 -7.36
CA THR A 560 2.53 19.21 -8.74
C THR A 560 3.66 19.80 -9.58
N GLN A 561 4.24 20.93 -9.16
CA GLN A 561 5.33 21.61 -9.87
C GLN A 561 6.69 21.33 -9.23
N PRO A 562 7.75 21.14 -10.03
CA PRO A 562 9.11 21.01 -9.53
C PRO A 562 9.62 22.34 -8.93
N ILE A 563 10.50 22.22 -7.94
CA ILE A 563 11.04 23.39 -7.23
C ILE A 563 12.00 24.22 -8.09
N SER A 564 12.65 23.61 -9.09
CA SER A 564 13.62 24.26 -9.95
C SER A 564 13.44 23.87 -11.41
N GLU A 565 13.72 24.82 -12.32
CA GLU A 565 13.60 24.65 -13.78
C GLU A 565 14.51 23.55 -14.37
N GLY A 566 15.42 23.00 -13.62
CA GLY A 566 16.34 21.94 -14.08
C GLY A 566 16.00 20.54 -13.63
N GLN A 567 14.98 20.36 -12.79
CA GLN A 567 14.52 19.06 -12.32
C GLN A 567 13.35 18.57 -13.17
N PHE A 568 13.63 17.72 -14.11
CA PHE A 568 12.62 17.13 -14.98
C PHE A 568 11.58 16.34 -14.17
N GLY A 569 10.44 16.99 -13.91
CA GLY A 569 9.25 16.35 -13.41
C GLY A 569 9.25 15.90 -11.93
N ASP A 570 10.33 16.10 -11.20
CA ASP A 570 10.43 15.68 -9.79
C ASP A 570 9.95 16.80 -8.86
N ALA A 571 8.65 16.82 -8.61
CA ALA A 571 8.09 17.61 -7.51
C ALA A 571 8.52 16.99 -6.17
N PRO A 572 8.70 17.75 -5.10
CA PRO A 572 9.08 17.20 -3.81
C PRO A 572 7.93 16.43 -3.17
N LEU A 573 8.25 15.29 -2.57
CA LEU A 573 7.37 14.58 -1.67
C LEU A 573 7.61 15.08 -0.24
N TYR A 574 6.55 15.45 0.48
CA TYR A 574 6.63 15.86 1.87
C TYR A 574 6.08 14.79 2.79
N ALA A 575 6.84 14.50 3.84
CA ALA A 575 6.42 13.61 4.91
C ALA A 575 6.16 14.42 6.19
N PHE A 576 4.94 14.33 6.69
CA PHE A 576 4.51 14.98 7.92
C PHE A 576 4.73 14.02 9.08
N THR A 577 5.58 14.44 10.02
CA THR A 577 5.97 13.63 11.17
C THR A 577 5.73 14.38 12.48
N ASP A 578 5.83 13.69 13.61
CA ASP A 578 5.77 14.31 14.92
C ASP A 578 7.01 15.20 15.25
N GLU A 579 8.02 15.23 14.38
CA GLU A 579 9.19 16.13 14.47
C GLU A 579 9.08 17.34 13.55
N GLY A 580 8.10 17.37 12.66
CA GLY A 580 7.91 18.40 11.65
C GLY A 580 7.75 17.84 10.24
N VAL A 581 7.96 18.66 9.24
CA VAL A 581 7.79 18.32 7.82
C VAL A 581 9.14 18.04 7.17
N TRP A 582 9.26 16.88 6.56
CA TRP A 582 10.45 16.46 5.81
C TRP A 582 10.19 16.56 4.31
N MET A 583 11.17 17.00 3.57
CA MET A 583 11.12 17.03 2.12
C MET A 583 12.00 15.93 1.55
N LEU A 584 11.41 15.05 0.77
CA LEU A 584 12.06 13.94 0.10
C LEU A 584 12.22 14.26 -1.37
N MET A 585 13.43 14.07 -1.88
CA MET A 585 13.74 14.26 -3.29
C MET A 585 14.45 13.01 -3.80
N LEU A 586 14.12 12.62 -5.02
CA LEU A 586 14.82 11.55 -5.72
C LEU A 586 16.19 12.07 -6.18
N ASP A 587 17.23 11.28 -5.98
CA ASP A 587 18.52 11.53 -6.59
C ASP A 587 18.58 10.96 -8.01
N SER A 588 19.73 11.11 -8.65
CA SER A 588 19.98 10.59 -10.01
C SER A 588 19.89 9.06 -10.12
N GLU A 589 19.97 8.36 -9.00
CA GLU A 589 19.86 6.91 -8.91
C GLU A 589 18.44 6.43 -8.57
N GLY A 590 17.50 7.35 -8.40
CA GLY A 590 16.11 7.06 -8.03
C GLY A 590 15.92 6.70 -6.56
N VAL A 591 16.88 7.06 -5.70
CA VAL A 591 16.82 6.87 -4.26
C VAL A 591 16.36 8.16 -3.58
N TYR A 592 15.43 8.03 -2.64
CA TYR A 592 14.97 9.17 -1.85
C TYR A 592 16.04 9.62 -0.85
N GLN A 593 16.27 10.92 -0.81
CA GLN A 593 17.16 11.53 0.17
C GLN A 593 16.38 12.42 1.13
N SER A 594 16.56 12.19 2.40
CA SER A 594 15.97 12.97 3.50
C SER A 594 17.03 13.16 4.57
N ARG A 595 17.45 14.41 4.81
CA ARG A 595 18.53 14.69 5.77
C ARG A 595 18.04 15.35 7.06
N GLN A 596 17.10 16.27 6.98
CA GLN A 596 16.56 17.04 8.10
C GLN A 596 15.18 17.58 7.77
N PRO A 597 14.34 17.86 8.77
CA PRO A 597 13.07 18.52 8.52
C PRO A 597 13.28 19.91 7.92
N VAL A 598 12.50 20.26 6.91
CA VAL A 598 12.49 21.61 6.32
C VAL A 598 11.71 22.60 7.17
N ASN A 599 10.82 22.07 8.01
CA ASN A 599 9.98 22.85 8.89
C ASN A 599 9.69 22.03 10.17
N ARG A 600 9.63 22.70 11.33
CA ARG A 600 9.32 22.10 12.64
C ARG A 600 7.85 22.21 13.04
N GLU A 601 7.01 22.80 12.19
CA GLU A 601 5.57 22.91 12.43
C GLU A 601 4.89 21.56 12.23
N ILE A 602 4.35 21.00 13.29
CA ILE A 602 3.68 19.70 13.29
C ILE A 602 2.29 19.84 12.69
N CYS A 603 1.93 18.95 11.77
CA CYS A 603 0.58 18.88 11.24
C CYS A 603 -0.39 18.33 12.29
N THR A 604 -1.39 19.14 12.67
CA THR A 604 -2.39 18.76 13.68
C THR A 604 -3.64 18.12 13.09
N ASN A 605 -3.86 18.28 11.78
CA ASN A 605 -5.00 17.73 11.06
C ASN A 605 -4.56 17.18 9.71
N THR A 606 -4.28 15.89 9.67
CA THR A 606 -3.78 15.22 8.45
C THR A 606 -4.83 15.12 7.35
N THR A 607 -6.11 15.03 7.70
CA THR A 607 -7.21 14.99 6.73
C THR A 607 -7.43 16.33 6.05
N GLY A 608 -6.97 17.42 6.65
CA GLY A 608 -7.06 18.76 6.13
C GLY A 608 -5.91 19.18 5.22
N ILE A 609 -4.92 18.33 4.93
CA ILE A 609 -3.82 18.67 4.04
C ILE A 609 -4.36 18.92 2.62
N LEU A 610 -3.98 20.06 2.05
CA LEU A 610 -4.36 20.48 0.71
C LEU A 610 -3.13 20.70 -0.16
N GLN A 611 -3.17 20.17 -1.37
CA GLN A 611 -2.14 20.33 -2.39
C GLN A 611 -2.57 21.41 -3.38
N THR A 612 -1.65 22.26 -3.74
CA THR A 612 -1.76 23.18 -4.84
C THR A 612 -0.63 22.94 -5.84
N ASP A 613 -0.60 23.69 -6.94
CA ASP A 613 0.44 23.49 -7.95
C ASP A 613 1.85 23.68 -7.40
N ASP A 614 2.07 24.68 -6.56
CA ASP A 614 3.39 25.10 -6.10
C ASP A 614 3.60 25.01 -4.59
N ALA A 615 2.56 24.70 -3.82
CA ALA A 615 2.61 24.67 -2.37
C ALA A 615 1.72 23.57 -1.76
N ILE A 616 2.01 23.26 -0.52
CA ILE A 616 1.14 22.42 0.33
C ILE A 616 0.67 23.26 1.51
N LEU A 617 -0.63 23.19 1.79
CA LEU A 617 -1.23 23.86 2.93
C LEU A 617 -1.67 22.81 3.96
N TYR A 618 -1.35 23.07 5.22
CA TYR A 618 -1.73 22.20 6.33
C TYR A 618 -1.93 22.99 7.62
N ALA A 619 -2.76 22.44 8.49
CA ALA A 619 -3.01 23.02 9.82
C ALA A 619 -1.92 22.61 10.81
N SER A 620 -1.42 23.57 11.57
CA SER A 620 -0.51 23.39 12.70
C SER A 620 -1.05 24.09 13.95
N ASP A 621 -0.40 23.93 15.09
CA ASP A 621 -0.73 24.68 16.31
C ASP A 621 -0.56 26.20 16.16
N ARG A 622 0.25 26.62 15.22
CA ARG A 622 0.45 28.04 14.88
C ARG A 622 -0.63 28.60 13.97
N GLY A 623 -1.23 27.76 13.15
CA GLY A 623 -2.21 28.17 12.13
C GLY A 623 -2.07 27.32 10.87
N ILE A 624 -2.54 27.83 9.73
CA ILE A 624 -2.33 27.22 8.43
C ILE A 624 -0.96 27.60 7.92
N ILE A 625 -0.15 26.61 7.65
CA ILE A 625 1.16 26.75 7.06
C ILE A 625 1.08 26.47 5.56
N MET A 626 1.57 27.39 4.76
CA MET A 626 1.81 27.20 3.35
C MET A 626 3.29 26.88 3.16
N GLN A 627 3.57 25.62 2.76
CA GLN A 627 4.91 25.11 2.52
C GLN A 627 5.20 25.10 1.03
N GLN A 628 6.22 25.82 0.61
CA GLN A 628 6.68 25.91 -0.77
C GLN A 628 8.17 25.55 -0.83
N GLY A 629 8.50 24.38 -1.30
CA GLY A 629 9.87 23.89 -1.24
C GLY A 629 10.38 23.86 0.21
N ARG A 630 11.44 24.63 0.48
CA ARG A 630 12.01 24.79 1.83
C ARG A 630 11.47 26.02 2.59
N SER A 631 10.67 26.83 1.94
CA SER A 631 10.08 28.03 2.54
C SER A 631 8.71 27.72 3.13
N SER A 632 8.43 28.27 4.30
CA SER A 632 7.11 28.12 4.94
C SER A 632 6.61 29.48 5.41
N LYS A 633 5.31 29.70 5.27
CA LYS A 633 4.63 30.91 5.73
C LYS A 633 3.33 30.54 6.43
N CYS A 634 3.10 31.10 7.60
CA CYS A 634 1.78 31.03 8.23
C CYS A 634 0.86 32.06 7.58
N ILE A 635 -0.24 31.62 6.97
CA ILE A 635 -1.19 32.50 6.29
C ILE A 635 -2.34 32.97 7.18
N THR A 636 -2.48 32.40 8.37
CA THR A 636 -3.54 32.75 9.34
C THR A 636 -3.07 33.65 10.49
N GLU A 637 -1.86 34.21 10.42
CA GLU A 637 -1.33 35.10 11.47
C GLU A 637 -2.27 36.28 11.75
N ALA A 638 -2.88 36.82 10.72
CA ALA A 638 -3.85 37.91 10.86
C ALA A 638 -5.14 37.55 11.61
N LEU A 639 -5.40 36.23 11.79
CA LEU A 639 -6.60 35.68 12.47
C LEU A 639 -6.29 35.13 13.86
N ASP A 640 -5.05 35.21 14.33
CA ASP A 640 -4.56 34.59 15.57
C ASP A 640 -4.87 35.40 16.83
N ASP A 641 -6.09 35.93 16.95
CA ASP A 641 -6.59 36.58 18.15
C ASP A 641 -8.07 36.26 18.34
N TYR A 642 -8.68 36.87 19.39
CA TYR A 642 -10.11 36.64 19.67
C TYR A 642 -10.96 37.23 18.54
N PRO A 643 -11.84 36.44 17.94
CA PRO A 643 -12.71 36.92 16.88
C PRO A 643 -13.76 37.93 17.40
N PHE A 644 -14.10 38.89 16.57
CA PHE A 644 -15.08 39.92 16.86
C PHE A 644 -16.50 39.39 16.61
N ASP A 645 -17.39 39.56 17.60
CA ASP A 645 -18.82 39.29 17.44
C ASP A 645 -19.62 40.57 17.25
N TYR A 646 -20.07 40.80 16.02
CA TYR A 646 -20.86 41.97 15.71
C TYR A 646 -22.18 42.03 16.48
N ASN A 647 -22.74 40.93 16.93
CA ASN A 647 -24.00 40.94 17.74
C ASN A 647 -23.86 41.64 19.06
N THR A 648 -22.65 41.93 19.52
CA THR A 648 -22.39 42.73 20.73
C THR A 648 -22.53 44.24 20.50
N MET A 649 -22.63 44.68 19.25
CA MET A 649 -22.78 46.08 18.90
C MET A 649 -24.21 46.55 19.11
N PRO A 650 -24.39 47.86 19.52
CA PRO A 650 -25.73 48.43 19.65
C PRO A 650 -26.53 48.36 18.36
N HIS A 651 -27.79 47.99 18.42
CA HIS A 651 -28.73 47.87 17.29
C HIS A 651 -28.29 46.92 16.16
N SER A 652 -27.36 46.01 16.44
CA SER A 652 -26.81 45.07 15.46
C SER A 652 -27.86 44.21 14.75
N ARG A 653 -28.87 43.70 15.51
CA ARG A 653 -29.94 42.88 14.95
C ARG A 653 -30.84 43.64 13.97
N GLU A 654 -31.12 44.90 14.29
CA GLU A 654 -31.94 45.75 13.44
C GLU A 654 -31.20 46.04 12.12
N ILE A 655 -29.91 46.34 12.21
CA ILE A 655 -29.05 46.61 11.05
C ILE A 655 -28.94 45.33 10.17
N LEU A 656 -28.62 44.18 10.76
CA LEU A 656 -28.51 42.94 9.98
C LEU A 656 -29.80 42.56 9.26
N ALA A 657 -30.95 42.84 9.90
CA ALA A 657 -32.27 42.58 9.30
C ALA A 657 -32.56 43.42 8.04
N THR A 658 -31.95 44.61 7.90
CA THR A 658 -32.13 45.47 6.70
C THR A 658 -31.50 44.83 5.42
N GLY A 659 -30.50 43.96 5.55
CA GLY A 659 -29.82 43.28 4.44
C GLY A 659 -30.08 41.76 4.42
N GLU A 660 -31.06 41.29 5.23
CA GLU A 660 -31.36 39.85 5.34
C GLU A 660 -30.18 38.99 5.74
N ILE A 661 -29.18 39.54 6.46
CA ILE A 661 -27.99 38.81 6.91
C ILE A 661 -28.31 38.01 8.17
N PRO A 662 -28.08 36.69 8.16
CA PRO A 662 -28.28 35.86 9.34
C PRO A 662 -27.35 36.32 10.48
N SER A 663 -27.88 36.57 11.66
CA SER A 663 -27.09 36.94 12.85
C SER A 663 -26.00 35.87 13.20
N ILE A 664 -26.27 34.63 12.86
CA ILE A 664 -25.33 33.49 13.05
C ILE A 664 -24.07 33.63 12.19
N GLY A 665 -24.19 34.18 10.97
CA GLY A 665 -23.04 34.34 10.06
C GLY A 665 -22.01 35.38 10.53
N VAL A 666 -22.40 36.26 11.40
CA VAL A 666 -21.58 37.35 12.00
C VAL A 666 -21.43 37.20 13.53
N ALA A 667 -21.92 36.09 14.08
CA ALA A 667 -21.89 35.77 15.51
C ALA A 667 -20.47 35.35 15.96
N TYR A 668 -20.37 35.10 17.27
CA TYR A 668 -19.13 34.62 17.87
C TYR A 668 -18.47 33.53 17.00
N ARG A 669 -17.19 33.73 16.71
CA ARG A 669 -16.34 32.80 15.97
C ARG A 669 -15.36 32.17 16.93
N MET A 670 -15.19 30.86 16.84
CA MET A 670 -14.16 30.20 17.67
C MET A 670 -12.76 30.66 17.25
N PRO A 671 -11.77 30.68 18.17
CA PRO A 671 -10.39 30.97 17.83
C PRO A 671 -9.90 30.08 16.69
N ILE A 672 -9.09 30.62 15.80
CA ILE A 672 -8.64 29.93 14.59
C ILE A 672 -7.98 28.58 14.89
N ARG A 673 -7.19 28.48 15.95
CA ARG A 673 -6.52 27.24 16.35
C ARG A 673 -7.50 26.13 16.73
N GLN A 674 -8.63 26.47 17.34
CA GLN A 674 -9.68 25.52 17.65
C GLN A 674 -10.47 25.16 16.39
N TYR A 675 -10.73 26.14 15.53
CA TYR A 675 -11.44 25.94 14.27
C TYR A 675 -10.72 24.96 13.37
N LEU A 676 -9.36 25.01 13.31
CA LEU A 676 -8.52 24.20 12.44
C LEU A 676 -8.47 22.71 12.79
N LYS A 677 -8.84 22.33 14.03
CA LYS A 677 -8.76 20.92 14.43
C LYS A 677 -9.61 19.98 13.59
N GLU A 678 -10.75 20.45 13.12
CA GLU A 678 -11.71 19.69 12.32
C GLU A 678 -12.02 20.37 10.99
N ALA A 679 -11.19 21.31 10.58
CA ALA A 679 -11.39 22.06 9.36
C ALA A 679 -10.89 21.28 8.14
N GLU A 680 -11.63 21.40 7.06
CA GLU A 680 -11.27 20.92 5.73
C GLU A 680 -10.98 22.11 4.81
N MET A 681 -10.15 21.91 3.80
CA MET A 681 -9.74 22.93 2.84
C MET A 681 -10.08 22.49 1.42
N VAL A 682 -10.60 23.44 0.62
CA VAL A 682 -10.82 23.28 -0.82
C VAL A 682 -10.19 24.47 -1.54
N PHE A 683 -9.50 24.20 -2.62
CA PHE A 683 -8.83 25.21 -3.42
C PHE A 683 -9.53 25.42 -4.76
N ASP A 684 -9.99 26.65 -4.99
CA ASP A 684 -10.51 27.09 -6.28
C ASP A 684 -9.35 27.64 -7.13
N TYR A 685 -8.92 26.82 -8.08
CA TYR A 685 -7.81 27.15 -8.97
C TYR A 685 -8.11 28.32 -9.90
N TYR A 686 -9.33 28.46 -10.36
CA TYR A 686 -9.72 29.50 -11.31
C TYR A 686 -9.63 30.90 -10.71
N ASN A 687 -10.11 31.04 -9.49
CA ASN A 687 -10.08 32.30 -8.76
C ASN A 687 -8.84 32.46 -7.87
N SER A 688 -8.02 31.43 -7.71
CA SER A 688 -6.92 31.35 -6.75
C SER A 688 -7.38 31.61 -5.31
N ARG A 689 -8.45 30.95 -4.89
CA ARG A 689 -9.07 31.11 -3.58
C ARG A 689 -9.03 29.83 -2.79
N LEU A 690 -8.70 29.92 -1.52
CA LEU A 690 -8.78 28.83 -0.55
C LEU A 690 -10.06 29.01 0.26
N VAL A 691 -10.90 27.99 0.29
CA VAL A 691 -12.04 27.92 1.21
C VAL A 691 -11.69 26.95 2.35
N LEU A 692 -11.76 27.47 3.57
CA LEU A 692 -11.52 26.74 4.80
C LEU A 692 -12.83 26.64 5.57
N PHE A 693 -13.35 25.44 5.73
CA PHE A 693 -14.61 25.22 6.45
C PHE A 693 -14.46 24.17 7.54
N ASN A 694 -15.18 24.40 8.63
CA ASN A 694 -15.35 23.42 9.70
C ASN A 694 -16.83 22.99 9.68
N PRO A 695 -17.14 21.69 9.50
CA PRO A 695 -18.52 21.21 9.39
C PRO A 695 -19.42 21.59 10.58
N ASN A 696 -18.80 21.82 11.76
CA ASN A 696 -19.52 22.17 12.98
C ASN A 696 -19.79 23.68 13.12
N CYS A 697 -19.27 24.52 12.22
CA CYS A 697 -19.46 25.98 12.24
C CYS A 697 -20.43 26.43 11.15
N LYS A 698 -21.10 27.55 11.37
CA LYS A 698 -22.04 28.14 10.41
C LYS A 698 -21.41 29.14 9.45
N TYR A 699 -20.11 29.32 9.55
CA TYR A 699 -19.31 30.20 8.68
C TYR A 699 -18.06 29.45 8.22
N ALA A 700 -17.59 29.80 7.03
CA ALA A 700 -16.33 29.34 6.50
C ALA A 700 -15.43 30.56 6.20
N TYR A 701 -14.13 30.35 6.26
CA TYR A 701 -13.17 31.38 5.85
C TYR A 701 -12.86 31.21 4.37
N ILE A 702 -12.65 32.35 3.69
CA ILE A 702 -12.16 32.39 2.32
C ILE A 702 -10.89 33.23 2.27
N TYR A 703 -9.88 32.75 1.60
CA TYR A 703 -8.57 33.41 1.47
C TYR A 703 -8.23 33.57 0.00
N SER A 704 -7.87 34.77 -0.40
CA SER A 704 -7.33 35.03 -1.74
C SER A 704 -5.82 34.90 -1.75
N LEU A 705 -5.27 34.00 -2.55
CA LEU A 705 -3.83 33.88 -2.73
C LEU A 705 -3.25 35.12 -3.46
N ARG A 706 -4.09 35.81 -4.24
CA ARG A 706 -3.67 37.03 -4.97
C ARG A 706 -3.43 38.21 -4.07
N SER A 707 -4.34 38.45 -3.14
CA SER A 707 -4.25 39.60 -2.22
C SER A 707 -3.59 39.27 -0.88
N GLY A 708 -3.55 37.97 -0.52
CA GLY A 708 -3.09 37.54 0.79
C GLY A 708 -4.07 37.87 1.93
N MET A 709 -5.34 38.10 1.64
CA MET A 709 -6.35 38.58 2.59
C MET A 709 -7.49 37.60 2.79
N TRP A 710 -8.13 37.71 3.95
CA TRP A 710 -9.22 36.83 4.40
C TRP A 710 -10.59 37.50 4.31
N GLY A 711 -11.62 36.72 4.06
CA GLY A 711 -13.04 36.99 4.23
C GLY A 711 -13.77 35.83 4.86
N THR A 712 -15.08 35.92 4.97
CA THR A 712 -15.93 34.81 5.43
C THR A 712 -17.16 34.67 4.56
N ILE A 713 -17.64 33.44 4.46
CA ILE A 713 -18.86 33.05 3.73
C ILE A 713 -19.75 32.19 4.64
N PRO A 714 -21.03 32.02 4.32
CA PRO A 714 -21.88 31.03 4.99
C PRO A 714 -21.28 29.64 4.81
N ASN A 715 -21.22 28.85 5.87
CA ASN A 715 -20.82 27.46 5.73
C ASN A 715 -22.02 26.59 5.37
N ILE A 716 -22.04 26.17 4.13
CA ILE A 716 -23.00 25.18 3.61
C ILE A 716 -22.32 23.85 3.31
N PHE A 717 -21.04 23.71 3.65
CA PHE A 717 -20.21 22.56 3.32
C PHE A 717 -20.18 21.54 4.45
N ARG A 718 -20.18 20.27 4.07
CA ARG A 718 -20.10 19.13 4.96
C ARG A 718 -18.79 18.37 4.85
N SER A 719 -18.29 18.18 3.61
CA SER A 719 -17.03 17.54 3.33
C SER A 719 -16.47 18.01 1.99
N ARG A 720 -15.17 17.93 1.82
CA ARG A 720 -14.51 18.21 0.56
C ARG A 720 -14.63 17.04 -0.41
N VAL A 721 -14.47 17.33 -1.70
CA VAL A 721 -14.32 16.33 -2.75
C VAL A 721 -12.98 16.57 -3.44
N ASN A 722 -12.09 15.62 -3.35
CA ASN A 722 -10.73 15.74 -3.87
C ASN A 722 -10.68 15.36 -5.36
N ILE A 723 -10.94 16.30 -6.25
CA ILE A 723 -11.02 16.10 -7.70
C ILE A 723 -10.38 17.25 -8.47
N TYR A 724 -9.06 17.31 -8.45
CA TYR A 724 -8.33 18.33 -9.20
C TYR A 724 -8.63 18.27 -10.72
N PRO A 725 -8.84 19.39 -11.43
CA PRO A 725 -8.75 20.78 -10.97
C PRO A 725 -10.06 21.38 -10.44
N GLN A 726 -11.12 20.63 -10.33
CA GLN A 726 -12.40 21.11 -9.84
C GLN A 726 -12.35 21.39 -8.34
N ALA A 727 -13.01 22.44 -7.91
CA ALA A 727 -13.13 22.85 -6.51
C ALA A 727 -14.47 22.37 -5.94
N TYR A 728 -14.63 21.07 -5.71
CA TYR A 728 -15.88 20.48 -5.29
C TYR A 728 -15.95 20.25 -3.77
N ALA A 729 -17.15 20.42 -3.24
CA ALA A 729 -17.49 20.07 -1.88
C ALA A 729 -18.89 19.43 -1.83
N VAL A 730 -19.18 18.69 -0.77
CA VAL A 730 -20.53 18.20 -0.47
C VAL A 730 -21.20 19.22 0.44
N ASN A 731 -22.39 19.68 0.07
CA ASN A 731 -23.14 20.61 0.89
C ASN A 731 -23.93 19.88 2.00
N THR A 732 -24.56 20.66 2.88
CA THR A 732 -25.39 20.14 3.97
C THR A 732 -26.60 19.32 3.50
N ASP A 733 -27.06 19.51 2.27
CA ASP A 733 -28.16 18.73 1.67
C ASP A 733 -27.69 17.41 1.05
N GLY A 734 -26.37 17.13 1.08
CA GLY A 734 -25.77 15.94 0.52
C GLY A 734 -25.49 16.03 -0.99
N ARG A 735 -25.62 17.21 -1.62
CA ARG A 735 -25.32 17.42 -3.02
C ARG A 735 -23.90 17.91 -3.21
N ILE A 736 -23.31 17.57 -4.34
CA ILE A 736 -22.00 18.09 -4.73
C ILE A 736 -22.18 19.49 -5.29
N VAL A 737 -21.33 20.40 -4.84
CA VAL A 737 -21.30 21.79 -5.30
C VAL A 737 -19.92 22.17 -5.80
N ASP A 738 -19.89 22.98 -6.87
CA ASP A 738 -18.68 23.60 -7.39
C ASP A 738 -18.56 25.03 -6.83
N LEU A 739 -17.41 25.31 -6.20
CA LEU A 739 -17.12 26.62 -5.66
C LEU A 739 -16.89 27.66 -6.78
N TYR A 740 -16.45 27.19 -7.95
CA TYR A 740 -16.35 28.04 -9.12
C TYR A 740 -17.71 28.08 -9.85
N ASN A 741 -18.39 29.22 -9.77
CA ASN A 741 -19.69 29.45 -10.39
C ASN A 741 -19.63 30.69 -11.28
N PRO A 742 -19.19 30.58 -12.53
CA PRO A 742 -19.03 31.72 -13.44
C PRO A 742 -20.38 32.31 -13.93
N ASP A 743 -21.42 31.51 -13.87
CA ASP A 743 -22.76 31.88 -14.38
C ASP A 743 -23.67 32.44 -13.27
N ALA A 744 -23.10 32.81 -12.12
CA ALA A 744 -23.86 33.41 -11.05
C ALA A 744 -24.36 34.81 -11.44
N GLU A 745 -25.66 34.97 -11.61
CA GLU A 745 -26.30 36.24 -11.94
C GLU A 745 -27.02 36.90 -10.75
N GLU A 746 -27.10 36.21 -9.61
CA GLU A 746 -27.87 36.65 -8.45
C GLU A 746 -27.13 37.72 -7.63
N TYR A 747 -27.92 38.53 -6.94
CA TYR A 747 -27.41 39.45 -5.96
C TYR A 747 -26.92 38.70 -4.72
N VAL A 748 -25.72 39.06 -4.29
CA VAL A 748 -25.08 38.47 -3.08
C VAL A 748 -25.28 39.42 -1.92
N PRO A 749 -26.02 39.03 -0.85
CA PRO A 749 -26.08 39.80 0.37
C PRO A 749 -24.75 39.81 1.07
N TYR A 750 -24.27 41.01 1.44
CA TYR A 750 -22.98 41.15 2.10
C TYR A 750 -23.07 41.99 3.37
N PHE A 751 -22.09 41.78 4.23
CA PHE A 751 -21.90 42.60 5.42
C PHE A 751 -20.42 42.70 5.74
N PHE A 752 -19.99 43.92 6.11
CA PHE A 752 -18.68 44.06 6.75
C PHE A 752 -18.74 45.11 7.87
N CYS A 753 -17.85 44.98 8.83
CA CYS A 753 -17.60 45.95 9.87
C CYS A 753 -16.10 46.17 10.01
N THR A 754 -15.68 47.46 9.99
CA THR A 754 -14.27 47.77 10.18
C THR A 754 -13.81 47.47 11.61
N ARG A 755 -12.51 47.22 11.79
CA ARG A 755 -11.87 47.37 13.08
C ARG A 755 -11.92 48.82 13.57
N PRO A 756 -11.54 49.13 14.82
CA PRO A 756 -11.53 50.50 15.31
C PRO A 756 -10.57 51.36 14.50
N MET A 757 -11.11 52.39 13.86
CA MET A 757 -10.30 53.31 13.10
C MET A 757 -9.93 54.54 13.96
N THR A 758 -8.68 54.94 13.94
CA THR A 758 -8.16 56.06 14.68
C THR A 758 -8.17 57.36 13.90
N LEU A 759 -8.29 57.27 12.60
CA LEU A 759 -8.30 58.43 11.68
C LEU A 759 -7.17 59.42 11.99
N ASP A 760 -5.96 58.96 11.84
CA ASP A 760 -4.65 59.57 12.05
C ASP A 760 -4.12 59.61 13.51
N ALA A 761 -4.96 59.84 14.53
CA ALA A 761 -4.45 59.97 15.88
C ALA A 761 -5.42 59.43 16.94
N ALA A 762 -4.99 58.40 17.67
CA ALA A 762 -5.78 57.76 18.71
C ALA A 762 -6.04 58.63 19.96
N ASN A 763 -5.24 59.64 20.20
CA ASN A 763 -5.33 60.50 21.36
C ASN A 763 -6.20 61.76 21.13
N ILE A 764 -6.62 62.02 19.90
CA ILE A 764 -7.38 63.19 19.53
C ILE A 764 -8.87 62.83 19.37
N HIS A 765 -9.76 63.60 19.97
CA HIS A 765 -11.20 63.48 19.71
C HIS A 765 -11.55 64.09 18.34
N LYS A 766 -12.44 63.42 17.62
CA LYS A 766 -12.85 63.81 16.27
C LYS A 766 -14.35 63.78 16.13
N THR A 767 -14.85 64.63 15.24
CA THR A 767 -16.24 64.60 14.80
C THR A 767 -16.27 64.32 13.29
N ILE A 768 -17.07 63.37 12.89
CA ILE A 768 -17.30 63.05 11.46
C ILE A 768 -18.46 63.87 10.95
N PHE A 769 -18.33 64.55 9.83
CA PHE A 769 -19.38 65.37 9.19
C PHE A 769 -20.07 64.61 8.06
N SER A 770 -19.31 63.85 7.30
CA SER A 770 -19.85 63.04 6.22
C SER A 770 -18.98 61.84 5.99
N LEU A 771 -19.59 60.79 5.54
CA LEU A 771 -19.00 59.54 5.14
C LEU A 771 -19.62 59.08 3.82
N ILE A 772 -18.77 58.66 2.88
CA ILE A 772 -19.19 58.16 1.57
C ILE A 772 -18.44 56.85 1.33
N VAL A 773 -19.17 55.73 1.14
CA VAL A 773 -18.60 54.49 0.71
C VAL A 773 -18.43 54.52 -0.80
N ARG A 774 -17.24 54.21 -1.28
CA ARG A 774 -16.85 54.20 -2.68
C ARG A 774 -16.77 52.79 -3.22
N GLY A 775 -17.22 52.61 -4.45
CA GLY A 775 -17.15 51.32 -5.12
C GLY A 775 -17.66 51.40 -6.54
N TYR A 776 -17.57 50.32 -7.25
CA TYR A 776 -18.16 50.14 -8.56
C TYR A 776 -19.51 49.44 -8.39
N PHE A 777 -20.56 50.19 -8.19
CA PHE A 777 -21.94 49.73 -8.08
C PHE A 777 -22.92 50.84 -8.42
N GLN A 778 -24.09 50.49 -8.90
CA GLN A 778 -25.13 51.48 -9.15
C GLN A 778 -25.71 52.00 -7.81
N PRO A 779 -25.86 53.29 -7.60
CA PRO A 779 -26.44 53.87 -6.40
C PRO A 779 -27.93 53.51 -6.32
N ASP A 780 -28.27 52.48 -5.60
CA ASP A 780 -29.61 52.05 -5.26
C ASP A 780 -29.74 51.88 -3.77
N VAL A 781 -30.96 52.07 -3.23
CA VAL A 781 -31.26 52.03 -1.79
C VAL A 781 -30.83 50.74 -1.09
N LYS A 782 -30.80 49.64 -1.80
CA LYS A 782 -30.40 48.32 -1.22
C LYS A 782 -28.96 47.91 -1.49
N LYS A 783 -28.15 48.74 -2.16
CA LYS A 783 -26.79 48.37 -2.56
C LYS A 783 -25.77 48.58 -1.46
N CYS A 784 -25.89 49.66 -0.68
CA CYS A 784 -24.94 49.90 0.40
C CYS A 784 -25.59 50.77 1.49
N GLY A 785 -26.02 50.14 2.55
CA GLY A 785 -26.40 50.84 3.79
C GLY A 785 -25.21 51.00 4.72
N ILE A 786 -25.19 52.06 5.52
CA ILE A 786 -24.09 52.41 6.41
C ILE A 786 -24.59 52.52 7.83
N ALA A 787 -23.86 52.02 8.79
CA ALA A 787 -23.97 52.30 10.22
C ALA A 787 -22.64 52.77 10.76
N LEU A 788 -22.63 53.93 11.39
CA LEU A 788 -21.44 54.54 11.99
C LEU A 788 -21.50 54.36 13.51
N TYR A 789 -20.48 53.73 14.06
CA TYR A 789 -20.29 53.61 15.51
C TYR A 789 -19.09 54.39 15.97
N ALA A 790 -19.14 54.84 17.25
CA ALA A 790 -18.05 55.57 17.87
C ALA A 790 -17.81 55.11 19.31
N SER A 791 -16.59 55.26 19.77
CA SER A 791 -16.15 54.94 21.14
C SER A 791 -14.99 55.83 21.58
N ASN A 792 -14.85 55.97 22.92
CA ASN A 792 -13.70 56.64 23.53
C ASN A 792 -12.72 55.67 24.23
N ASN A 793 -13.13 54.42 24.42
CA ASN A 793 -12.39 53.42 25.24
C ASN A 793 -12.33 52.03 24.63
N LEU A 794 -12.78 51.86 23.38
CA LEU A 794 -12.87 50.56 22.62
C LEU A 794 -13.85 49.53 23.22
N PHE A 795 -14.39 49.78 24.42
CA PHE A 795 -15.36 48.84 25.06
C PHE A 795 -16.79 49.30 24.87
N ASN A 796 -17.05 50.59 25.10
CA ASN A 796 -18.39 51.16 25.03
C ASN A 796 -18.62 51.83 23.66
N TRP A 797 -19.35 51.15 22.82
CA TRP A 797 -19.69 51.62 21.46
C TRP A 797 -21.09 52.26 21.45
N VAL A 798 -21.24 53.31 20.70
CA VAL A 798 -22.49 53.99 20.49
C VAL A 798 -22.79 54.07 19.00
N LEU A 799 -24.01 53.80 18.59
CA LEU A 799 -24.47 54.03 17.22
C LEU A 799 -24.67 55.52 17.02
N VAL A 800 -23.86 56.12 16.17
CA VAL A 800 -23.88 57.58 15.92
C VAL A 800 -24.94 57.92 14.87
N SER A 801 -24.99 57.21 13.76
CA SER A 801 -25.90 57.46 12.67
C SER A 801 -26.02 56.26 11.74
N THR A 802 -27.13 56.17 11.01
CA THR A 802 -27.35 55.17 9.95
C THR A 802 -27.83 55.82 8.66
N SER A 803 -27.56 55.18 7.53
CA SER A 803 -28.06 55.55 6.22
C SER A 803 -28.43 54.29 5.43
N ALA A 804 -29.48 54.32 4.69
CA ALA A 804 -29.90 53.23 3.78
C ALA A 804 -29.15 53.33 2.41
N THR A 805 -28.30 54.32 2.26
CA THR A 805 -27.49 54.54 1.03
C THR A 805 -26.01 54.64 1.36
N GLN A 806 -25.18 54.67 0.33
CA GLN A 806 -23.72 54.84 0.43
C GLN A 806 -23.29 56.17 1.02
N TYR A 807 -24.23 57.10 1.27
CA TYR A 807 -23.96 58.46 1.75
C TYR A 807 -24.49 58.62 3.17
N LEU A 808 -23.63 59.06 4.06
CA LEU A 808 -24.01 59.47 5.40
C LEU A 808 -23.58 60.95 5.57
N ARG A 809 -24.54 61.85 5.69
CA ARG A 809 -24.32 63.30 5.73
C ARG A 809 -24.99 63.95 6.92
N GLY A 810 -24.49 65.12 7.32
CA GLY A 810 -25.13 65.92 8.39
C GLY A 810 -24.93 65.28 9.75
N ILE A 811 -23.87 64.54 9.97
CA ILE A 811 -23.52 63.94 11.25
C ILE A 811 -22.95 65.06 12.13
N ALA A 812 -23.74 65.60 13.02
CA ALA A 812 -23.25 66.50 14.05
C ALA A 812 -23.39 65.79 15.41
N GLY A 813 -22.35 65.73 16.16
CA GLY A 813 -22.44 65.01 17.40
C GLY A 813 -21.25 65.15 18.35
N THR A 814 -21.28 64.42 19.44
CA THR A 814 -20.19 64.32 20.41
C THR A 814 -18.91 63.84 19.75
N PRO A 815 -17.73 64.40 20.05
CA PRO A 815 -16.46 63.96 19.57
C PRO A 815 -16.06 62.67 20.21
N TYR A 816 -15.52 61.74 19.39
CA TYR A 816 -15.03 60.43 19.80
C TYR A 816 -13.58 60.20 19.31
N LYS A 817 -12.93 59.21 19.92
CA LYS A 817 -11.56 58.82 19.56
C LYS A 817 -11.51 57.78 18.47
N TYR A 818 -12.38 56.78 18.58
CA TYR A 818 -12.40 55.59 17.73
C TYR A 818 -13.74 55.48 17.01
N PHE A 819 -13.69 55.00 15.78
CA PHE A 819 -14.87 54.83 14.94
C PHE A 819 -14.87 53.42 14.32
N ARG A 820 -16.08 52.86 14.08
CA ARG A 820 -16.31 51.67 13.27
C ARG A 820 -17.38 51.98 12.22
N ILE A 821 -17.18 51.48 11.01
CA ILE A 821 -18.14 51.55 9.93
C ILE A 821 -18.64 50.15 9.67
N ALA A 822 -19.93 49.95 9.73
CA ALA A 822 -20.58 48.75 9.24
C ALA A 822 -21.31 49.06 7.94
N CYS A 823 -21.10 48.24 6.92
CA CYS A 823 -21.79 48.36 5.65
C CYS A 823 -22.56 47.08 5.36
N ILE A 824 -23.77 47.24 4.81
CA ILE A 824 -24.69 46.15 4.54
C ILE A 824 -25.43 46.41 3.23
N GLY A 825 -25.59 45.40 2.41
CA GLY A 825 -26.30 45.52 1.15
C GLY A 825 -26.21 44.28 0.29
N ASN A 826 -26.51 44.46 -0.98
CA ASN A 826 -26.48 43.39 -2.00
C ASN A 826 -25.65 43.85 -3.20
N LEU A 827 -24.72 43.05 -3.63
CA LEU A 827 -23.88 43.30 -4.81
C LEU A 827 -24.10 42.26 -5.90
N ARG A 828 -24.00 42.69 -7.13
CA ARG A 828 -23.89 41.82 -8.29
C ARG A 828 -22.45 41.35 -8.50
N PRO A 829 -22.23 40.31 -9.31
CA PRO A 829 -20.91 39.76 -9.62
C PRO A 829 -19.87 40.78 -10.05
N GLU A 830 -20.29 41.75 -10.88
CA GLU A 830 -19.43 42.80 -11.43
C GLU A 830 -19.19 43.98 -10.50
N GLU A 831 -19.96 44.08 -9.42
CA GLU A 831 -19.91 45.20 -8.48
C GLU A 831 -18.87 44.99 -7.39
N SER A 832 -18.31 46.04 -6.83
CA SER A 832 -17.29 46.00 -5.78
C SER A 832 -17.28 47.26 -4.91
N ILE A 833 -16.73 47.12 -3.71
CA ILE A 833 -16.55 48.23 -2.77
C ILE A 833 -15.05 48.46 -2.57
N SER A 834 -14.57 49.67 -2.88
CA SER A 834 -13.13 49.96 -2.83
C SER A 834 -12.68 50.68 -1.56
N GLY A 835 -13.55 51.38 -0.86
CA GLY A 835 -13.19 52.11 0.36
C GLY A 835 -14.20 53.14 0.76
N CYS A 836 -13.79 54.08 1.60
CA CYS A 836 -14.62 55.21 2.01
C CYS A 836 -13.83 56.51 2.07
N SER A 837 -14.57 57.61 1.88
CA SER A 837 -14.06 58.95 2.12
C SER A 837 -14.79 59.55 3.34
N ILE A 838 -14.03 59.98 4.30
CA ILE A 838 -14.55 60.45 5.58
C ILE A 838 -14.11 61.90 5.79
N ASP A 839 -15.07 62.82 5.97
CA ASP A 839 -14.77 64.21 6.35
C ASP A 839 -14.73 64.30 7.88
N VAL A 840 -13.54 64.59 8.40
CA VAL A 840 -13.22 64.54 9.82
C VAL A 840 -12.72 65.90 10.28
N GLN A 841 -13.23 66.33 11.45
CA GLN A 841 -12.69 67.49 12.13
C GLN A 841 -12.11 67.11 13.47
N PRO A 842 -10.82 67.33 13.74
CA PRO A 842 -10.23 67.07 15.05
C PRO A 842 -10.79 68.09 16.09
N ARG A 843 -10.95 67.57 17.33
CA ARG A 843 -11.40 68.37 18.47
C ARG A 843 -10.46 68.18 19.65
N TRP A 844 -10.09 69.27 20.31
CA TRP A 844 -9.14 69.26 21.40
C TRP A 844 -9.76 68.83 22.76
N ASN A 845 -11.08 68.80 22.86
CA ASN A 845 -11.77 68.32 24.05
C ASN A 845 -13.09 67.70 23.68
N ASN A 846 -13.68 67.00 24.68
CA ASN A 846 -14.90 66.22 24.55
C ASN A 846 -16.19 67.11 24.60
N LYS A 847 -16.07 68.36 24.67
CA LYS A 847 -17.23 69.32 24.76
C LYS A 847 -17.57 69.91 23.40
N LEU A 848 -18.84 69.80 23.02
CA LEU A 848 -19.40 70.63 21.94
C LEU A 848 -19.34 72.09 22.34
N ARG A 849 -18.77 72.92 21.54
CA ARG A 849 -18.88 74.34 21.65
C ARG A 849 -19.80 74.91 20.58
#